data_6b3c66032b6f220fe73f428904ee2b31
#
_entry.id   6b3c66032b6f220fe73f428904ee2b31
#
_cell.length_a   1.000
_cell.length_b   1.000
_cell.length_c   1.000
_cell.angle_alpha   90.00
_cell.angle_beta   90.00
_cell.angle_gamma   90.00
#
_symmetry.space_group_name_H-M   'P 1'
#
loop_
_entity.id
_entity.type
_entity.pdbx_description
1 polymer ?
#
loop_
_entity_poly.entity_id
_entity_poly.type
_entity_poly.pdbx_seq_one_letter_code
_entity_poly.pdbx_strand_id
1 'polypeptide(L)'
;MIVLGMMSGTSGDGIDTVITELFGIPPQIEWRILSYDHVPFSPELREEIFACFRPETGTVDRICKLNFALSEAYAEAALHAIRSAGMQPNEIDLIGNHGQTLWHIPAGNPQASTLQIGDPAVIAERTGIPVVSNFRTADMAAGGNGAPLVPFADSLLLRSPDKVRAAQNIGGIGNVTYIPKAGDPVHQIMAFDTGPGNMLIDYAAGVISGGKLVYDRDAELAGQGTVNEDLLNELLQHPYFAGNPPKTTGRETFGIQYGQQILKRAAALEISDHDLLATLTMLTARSIADAYRAFLPEFPDEVIVSGGGARNPLLMQMLRELLAPAKVLVTDDFGIPSEAKEALAFAMMAYETRYQRPGNIPSATGAHHPVIMGSLTFPMTGKQSAGELPITEKYNQKSTRIDEMSPLGLAQTINDEDCKVAEAVGTQIPAIAAAIEAVSDRVSRGGRMIYLGAGTSGRLGVLDASEMPPTYGVSPELVVGRIAGGMKALIHAVEGAEDDPEGGKRDIEDLQINENDSVVGLSASGNAPYVIGGLEEARRRGALTIAVACNQKAAIAGIADIAILPEPGPEVISGSTRMKSGTAQKLVLNMLSTGVMIMQGKTYGNLMIDLEASNKKLVARKRRLTASACGISEEEAQALLDRCSGNIKCAIVVHYRNVEPLEAMGILNEAKGYVKRALS
;
A
#
# COMPACT_ATOMS: atom_id res chain seq x y z
N MET A 1 -4.07 3.68 7.98
CA MET A 1 -3.65 2.38 8.56
C MET A 1 -3.14 2.62 9.94
N ILE A 2 -3.60 1.83 10.90
CA ILE A 2 -3.10 1.92 12.28
C ILE A 2 -2.03 0.86 12.46
N VAL A 3 -0.81 1.31 12.77
CA VAL A 3 0.38 0.46 12.87
C VAL A 3 0.95 0.55 14.27
N LEU A 4 1.28 -0.60 14.85
CA LEU A 4 2.00 -0.70 16.11
C LEU A 4 3.48 -0.97 15.80
N GLY A 5 4.37 -0.03 16.11
CA GLY A 5 5.82 -0.21 16.01
C GLY A 5 6.41 -0.69 17.33
N MET A 6 7.36 -1.61 17.25
CA MET A 6 8.07 -2.13 18.44
C MET A 6 9.58 -2.14 18.22
N MET A 7 10.32 -1.71 19.23
CA MET A 7 11.77 -1.68 19.24
C MET A 7 12.31 -2.12 20.58
N SER A 8 13.36 -2.92 20.59
CA SER A 8 14.22 -3.07 21.75
C SER A 8 15.67 -2.79 21.37
N GLY A 9 16.30 -1.92 22.12
CA GLY A 9 17.68 -1.51 21.90
C GLY A 9 18.71 -2.50 22.43
N THR A 10 19.99 -2.23 22.16
CA THR A 10 21.11 -3.00 22.71
C THR A 10 21.34 -2.75 24.21
N SER A 11 20.66 -1.77 24.80
CA SER A 11 20.59 -1.55 26.25
C SER A 11 19.90 -2.69 27.00
N GLY A 12 19.00 -3.41 26.31
CA GLY A 12 18.27 -4.55 26.85
C GLY A 12 17.45 -4.20 28.09
N ASP A 13 16.87 -3.00 28.12
CA ASP A 13 16.07 -2.49 29.25
C ASP A 13 14.58 -2.79 29.08
N GLY A 14 14.08 -2.85 27.85
CA GLY A 14 12.68 -3.15 27.59
C GLY A 14 12.31 -3.04 26.11
N ILE A 15 11.02 -2.95 25.90
CA ILE A 15 10.38 -2.83 24.57
C ILE A 15 9.67 -1.48 24.51
N ASP A 16 10.11 -0.63 23.59
CA ASP A 16 9.40 0.58 23.24
C ASP A 16 8.32 0.26 22.21
N THR A 17 7.12 0.76 22.45
CA THR A 17 5.94 0.55 21.59
C THR A 17 5.33 1.89 21.18
N VAL A 18 4.89 2.02 19.93
CA VAL A 18 4.13 3.16 19.46
C VAL A 18 2.94 2.69 18.63
N ILE A 19 1.77 3.21 18.91
CA ILE A 19 0.61 3.06 18.03
C ILE A 19 0.45 4.35 17.24
N THR A 20 0.48 4.25 15.93
CA THR A 20 0.42 5.41 15.04
C THR A 20 -0.54 5.16 13.89
N GLU A 21 -1.23 6.20 13.49
CA GLU A 21 -2.02 6.25 12.27
C GLU A 21 -1.16 6.84 11.15
N LEU A 22 -1.04 6.12 10.02
CA LEU A 22 -0.21 6.48 8.88
C LEU A 22 -1.04 6.58 7.61
N PHE A 23 -0.82 7.64 6.81
CA PHE A 23 -1.50 7.91 5.56
C PHE A 23 -0.51 8.38 4.49
N GLY A 24 -0.88 8.18 3.22
CA GLY A 24 -0.16 8.76 2.09
C GLY A 24 0.97 7.89 1.55
N ILE A 25 1.82 8.53 0.76
CA ILE A 25 2.97 7.91 0.07
C ILE A 25 4.17 8.84 0.22
N PRO A 26 5.38 8.32 0.53
CA PRO A 26 6.59 9.14 0.58
C PRO A 26 6.78 10.00 -0.70
N PRO A 27 7.22 11.24 -0.60
CA PRO A 27 7.66 11.92 0.62
C PRO A 27 6.53 12.60 1.43
N GLN A 28 5.27 12.45 1.04
CA GLN A 28 4.09 13.06 1.65
C GLN A 28 3.36 12.03 2.52
N ILE A 29 3.97 11.61 3.63
CA ILE A 29 3.33 10.78 4.66
C ILE A 29 2.79 11.71 5.74
N GLU A 30 1.50 11.55 6.05
CA GLU A 30 0.86 12.11 7.22
C GLU A 30 0.85 11.06 8.32
N TRP A 31 1.09 11.48 9.55
CA TRP A 31 1.18 10.59 10.70
C TRP A 31 0.58 11.21 11.94
N ARG A 32 0.05 10.37 12.81
CA ARG A 32 -0.46 10.77 14.11
C ARG A 32 -0.17 9.69 15.14
N ILE A 33 0.62 10.00 16.16
CA ILE A 33 0.85 9.12 17.28
C ILE A 33 -0.42 9.07 18.13
N LEU A 34 -0.96 7.86 18.34
CA LEU A 34 -2.14 7.62 19.16
C LEU A 34 -1.74 7.30 20.61
N SER A 35 -0.67 6.52 20.78
CA SER A 35 -0.10 6.23 22.09
C SER A 35 1.34 5.74 21.95
N TYR A 36 2.13 5.86 23.01
CA TYR A 36 3.41 5.16 23.13
C TYR A 36 3.58 4.66 24.57
N ASP A 37 4.37 3.60 24.75
CA ASP A 37 4.62 3.00 26.03
C ASP A 37 6.00 2.30 26.03
N HIS A 38 6.56 2.09 27.24
CA HIS A 38 7.78 1.33 27.48
C HIS A 38 7.51 0.19 28.44
N VAL A 39 7.73 -1.03 28.00
CA VAL A 39 7.53 -2.24 28.79
C VAL A 39 8.90 -2.83 29.15
N PRO A 40 9.34 -2.73 30.42
CA PRO A 40 10.64 -3.23 30.83
C PRO A 40 10.71 -4.75 30.75
N PHE A 41 11.88 -5.29 30.37
CA PHE A 41 12.13 -6.72 30.49
C PHE A 41 12.23 -7.18 31.95
N SER A 42 11.82 -8.41 32.23
CA SER A 42 12.09 -9.01 33.53
C SER A 42 13.61 -9.17 33.75
N PRO A 43 14.08 -9.12 35.01
CA PRO A 43 15.50 -9.32 35.32
C PRO A 43 16.08 -10.60 34.69
N GLU A 44 15.32 -11.69 34.73
CA GLU A 44 15.71 -12.99 34.20
C GLU A 44 15.85 -12.95 32.67
N LEU A 45 14.88 -12.34 31.97
CA LEU A 45 14.92 -12.20 30.50
C LEU A 45 16.09 -11.32 30.06
N ARG A 46 16.34 -10.24 30.82
CA ARG A 46 17.46 -9.34 30.59
C ARG A 46 18.81 -10.04 30.76
N GLU A 47 18.96 -10.87 31.78
CA GLU A 47 20.17 -11.68 31.99
C GLU A 47 20.42 -12.64 30.81
N GLU A 48 19.37 -13.31 30.32
CA GLU A 48 19.45 -14.18 29.15
C GLU A 48 19.84 -13.43 27.86
N ILE A 49 19.31 -12.22 27.65
CA ILE A 49 19.70 -11.36 26.50
C ILE A 49 21.20 -11.07 26.58
N PHE A 50 21.70 -10.60 27.72
CA PHE A 50 23.12 -10.26 27.87
C PHE A 50 24.04 -11.45 27.76
N ALA A 51 23.60 -12.63 28.22
CA ALA A 51 24.35 -13.84 28.08
C ALA A 51 24.49 -14.30 26.60
N CYS A 52 23.47 -13.99 25.78
CA CYS A 52 23.49 -14.31 24.34
C CYS A 52 24.29 -13.30 23.49
N PHE A 53 24.70 -12.16 24.01
CA PHE A 53 25.60 -11.22 23.33
C PHE A 53 27.08 -11.71 23.26
N ARG A 54 27.42 -12.76 23.98
CA ARG A 54 28.79 -13.28 24.05
C ARG A 54 28.86 -14.65 23.37
N PRO A 55 29.79 -14.87 22.44
CA PRO A 55 29.93 -16.16 21.75
C PRO A 55 30.13 -17.34 22.72
N GLU A 56 30.82 -17.10 23.85
CA GLU A 56 31.11 -18.14 24.83
C GLU A 56 29.90 -18.64 25.60
N THR A 57 28.87 -17.80 25.74
CA THR A 57 27.66 -18.11 26.50
C THR A 57 26.39 -18.12 25.64
N GLY A 58 26.41 -17.52 24.44
CA GLY A 58 25.34 -17.50 23.47
C GLY A 58 25.27 -18.76 22.62
N THR A 59 25.02 -19.90 23.25
CA THR A 59 24.92 -21.18 22.56
C THR A 59 23.64 -21.29 21.74
N VAL A 60 23.62 -22.11 20.68
CA VAL A 60 22.50 -22.22 19.74
C VAL A 60 21.17 -22.57 20.45
N ASP A 61 21.24 -23.49 21.43
CA ASP A 61 20.07 -23.91 22.21
C ASP A 61 19.54 -22.77 23.10
N ARG A 62 20.44 -21.93 23.63
CA ARG A 62 20.07 -20.75 24.44
C ARG A 62 19.41 -19.68 23.57
N ILE A 63 20.00 -19.36 22.40
CA ILE A 63 19.44 -18.44 21.44
C ILE A 63 18.06 -18.90 20.97
N CYS A 64 17.90 -20.21 20.68
CA CYS A 64 16.62 -20.77 20.28
C CYS A 64 15.53 -20.58 21.35
N LYS A 65 15.84 -20.85 22.62
CA LYS A 65 14.90 -20.62 23.74
C LYS A 65 14.58 -19.13 23.93
N LEU A 66 15.61 -18.29 23.87
CA LEU A 66 15.47 -16.85 24.02
C LEU A 66 14.62 -16.23 22.90
N ASN A 67 14.77 -16.74 21.66
CA ASN A 67 13.94 -16.28 20.53
C ASN A 67 12.45 -16.42 20.84
N PHE A 68 12.01 -17.55 21.37
CA PHE A 68 10.61 -17.77 21.75
C PHE A 68 10.20 -16.94 22.98
N ALA A 69 11.05 -16.88 24.02
CA ALA A 69 10.77 -16.10 25.22
C ALA A 69 10.60 -14.60 24.92
N LEU A 70 11.45 -14.05 24.04
CA LEU A 70 11.31 -12.67 23.58
C LEU A 70 10.06 -12.46 22.74
N SER A 71 9.68 -13.44 21.92
CA SER A 71 8.47 -13.34 21.10
C SER A 71 7.22 -13.25 21.96
N GLU A 72 7.14 -14.03 23.03
CA GLU A 72 6.03 -13.91 24.02
C GLU A 72 6.05 -12.53 24.70
N ALA A 73 7.23 -12.03 25.10
CA ALA A 73 7.34 -10.70 25.70
C ALA A 73 6.92 -9.57 24.71
N TYR A 74 7.29 -9.67 23.42
CA TYR A 74 6.84 -8.73 22.40
C TYR A 74 5.32 -8.79 22.20
N ALA A 75 4.74 -9.99 22.18
CA ALA A 75 3.29 -10.15 22.05
C ALA A 75 2.54 -9.57 23.26
N GLU A 76 3.05 -9.80 24.47
CA GLU A 76 2.50 -9.21 25.68
C GLU A 76 2.62 -7.68 25.69
N ALA A 77 3.76 -7.12 25.29
CA ALA A 77 3.97 -5.68 25.16
C ALA A 77 3.02 -5.06 24.13
N ALA A 78 2.83 -5.71 22.96
CA ALA A 78 1.87 -5.26 21.96
C ALA A 78 0.44 -5.22 22.51
N LEU A 79 -0.01 -6.32 23.13
CA LEU A 79 -1.36 -6.39 23.73
C LEU A 79 -1.52 -5.42 24.92
N HIS A 80 -0.44 -5.15 25.66
CA HIS A 80 -0.46 -4.13 26.72
C HIS A 80 -0.64 -2.73 26.13
N ALA A 81 0.17 -2.34 25.14
CA ALA A 81 0.08 -1.04 24.47
C ALA A 81 -1.30 -0.80 23.85
N ILE A 82 -1.89 -1.82 23.23
CA ILE A 82 -3.24 -1.75 22.64
C ILE A 82 -4.29 -1.49 23.73
N ARG A 83 -4.23 -2.23 24.85
CA ARG A 83 -5.15 -2.01 25.97
C ARG A 83 -4.97 -0.64 26.63
N SER A 84 -3.72 -0.21 26.82
CA SER A 84 -3.40 1.11 27.42
C SER A 84 -3.92 2.26 26.54
N ALA A 85 -3.95 2.08 25.22
CA ALA A 85 -4.55 3.03 24.29
C ALA A 85 -6.10 2.98 24.25
N GLY A 86 -6.73 2.08 25.01
CA GLY A 86 -8.19 1.88 24.98
C GLY A 86 -8.70 1.20 23.73
N MET A 87 -7.82 0.51 22.99
CA MET A 87 -8.11 -0.13 21.70
C MET A 87 -8.25 -1.65 21.82
N GLN A 88 -8.74 -2.27 20.76
CA GLN A 88 -8.81 -3.72 20.61
C GLN A 88 -7.81 -4.21 19.55
N PRO A 89 -7.31 -5.46 19.61
CA PRO A 89 -6.35 -5.99 18.64
C PRO A 89 -6.83 -5.96 17.18
N ASN A 90 -8.13 -6.00 16.95
CA ASN A 90 -8.70 -5.93 15.60
C ASN A 90 -8.74 -4.51 15.00
N GLU A 91 -8.41 -3.49 15.78
CA GLU A 91 -8.28 -2.11 15.33
C GLU A 91 -6.85 -1.80 14.85
N ILE A 92 -5.89 -2.71 15.10
CA ILE A 92 -4.52 -2.58 14.61
C ILE A 92 -4.36 -3.37 13.31
N ASP A 93 -3.94 -2.71 12.27
CA ASP A 93 -3.79 -3.31 10.94
C ASP A 93 -2.49 -4.09 10.77
N LEU A 94 -1.41 -3.67 11.46
CA LEU A 94 -0.07 -4.18 11.28
C LEU A 94 0.80 -3.95 12.50
N ILE A 95 1.71 -4.90 12.78
CA ILE A 95 2.80 -4.73 13.73
C ILE A 95 4.12 -4.62 12.96
N GLY A 96 4.96 -3.62 13.28
CA GLY A 96 6.35 -3.54 12.85
C GLY A 96 7.27 -3.88 14.01
N ASN A 97 7.89 -5.07 14.02
CA ASN A 97 8.76 -5.52 15.09
C ASN A 97 10.23 -5.59 14.64
N HIS A 98 11.08 -4.72 15.18
CA HIS A 98 12.51 -4.79 14.93
C HIS A 98 13.14 -6.08 15.49
N GLY A 99 12.64 -6.56 16.62
CA GLY A 99 13.26 -7.64 17.38
C GLY A 99 14.48 -7.17 18.19
N GLN A 100 15.11 -8.09 18.90
CA GLN A 100 16.34 -7.86 19.68
C GLN A 100 17.57 -8.22 18.84
N THR A 101 18.43 -7.24 18.57
CA THR A 101 19.71 -7.53 17.89
C THR A 101 20.65 -8.27 18.82
N LEU A 102 21.03 -9.49 18.45
CA LEU A 102 22.07 -10.27 19.12
C LEU A 102 23.43 -10.08 18.48
N TRP A 103 23.48 -10.04 17.14
CA TRP A 103 24.74 -9.98 16.40
C TRP A 103 24.57 -9.13 15.15
N HIS A 104 25.59 -8.34 14.83
CA HIS A 104 25.60 -7.54 13.62
C HIS A 104 27.04 -7.30 13.16
N ILE A 105 27.34 -7.70 11.93
CA ILE A 105 28.61 -7.47 11.25
C ILE A 105 28.31 -6.66 9.99
N PRO A 106 28.74 -5.40 9.89
CA PRO A 106 28.41 -4.51 8.79
C PRO A 106 29.05 -4.95 7.46
N ALA A 107 28.62 -4.36 6.36
CA ALA A 107 29.19 -4.55 5.04
C ALA A 107 30.69 -4.17 5.00
N GLY A 108 31.45 -4.74 4.03
CA GLY A 108 32.91 -4.62 3.98
C GLY A 108 33.67 -5.70 4.73
N ASN A 109 33.02 -6.44 5.62
CA ASN A 109 33.52 -7.68 6.20
C ASN A 109 33.09 -8.87 5.34
N PRO A 110 34.00 -9.83 4.99
CA PRO A 110 33.62 -11.04 4.25
C PRO A 110 32.52 -11.88 4.92
N GLN A 111 32.33 -11.70 6.22
CA GLN A 111 31.32 -12.38 7.03
C GLN A 111 30.15 -11.48 7.41
N ALA A 112 29.91 -10.42 6.64
CA ALA A 112 28.81 -9.48 6.89
C ALA A 112 27.47 -10.23 7.11
N SER A 113 26.85 -10.01 8.25
CA SER A 113 25.65 -10.73 8.68
C SER A 113 24.94 -10.00 9.81
N THR A 114 23.68 -10.31 10.01
CA THR A 114 22.89 -9.71 11.09
C THR A 114 21.91 -10.75 11.65
N LEU A 115 21.68 -10.70 12.96
CA LEU A 115 20.73 -11.55 13.65
C LEU A 115 19.91 -10.72 14.64
N GLN A 116 18.63 -10.55 14.31
CA GLN A 116 17.60 -10.07 15.22
C GLN A 116 16.70 -11.23 15.56
N ILE A 117 16.37 -11.38 16.85
CA ILE A 117 15.47 -12.42 17.34
C ILE A 117 14.19 -11.83 17.93
N GLY A 118 13.16 -12.65 18.05
CA GLY A 118 11.79 -12.30 18.35
C GLY A 118 10.91 -12.74 17.17
N ASP A 119 10.56 -14.04 17.17
CA ASP A 119 9.91 -14.72 16.03
C ASP A 119 8.55 -14.08 15.70
N PRO A 120 8.35 -13.56 14.50
CA PRO A 120 7.11 -12.87 14.11
C PRO A 120 5.89 -13.81 14.07
N ALA A 121 6.08 -15.12 13.89
CA ALA A 121 4.97 -16.07 13.86
C ALA A 121 4.33 -16.22 15.25
N VAL A 122 5.14 -16.23 16.31
CA VAL A 122 4.63 -16.25 17.68
C VAL A 122 3.87 -14.97 18.00
N ILE A 123 4.44 -13.81 17.65
CA ILE A 123 3.80 -12.51 17.88
C ILE A 123 2.47 -12.43 17.12
N ALA A 124 2.46 -12.82 15.84
CA ALA A 124 1.26 -12.81 15.01
C ALA A 124 0.18 -13.74 15.58
N GLU A 125 0.54 -14.96 16.01
CA GLU A 125 -0.40 -15.94 16.57
C GLU A 125 -1.01 -15.47 17.90
N ARG A 126 -0.23 -14.83 18.78
CA ARG A 126 -0.69 -14.33 20.08
C ARG A 126 -1.57 -13.09 19.97
N THR A 127 -1.25 -12.21 19.01
CA THR A 127 -1.97 -10.93 18.85
C THR A 127 -3.12 -11.03 17.86
N GLY A 128 -3.06 -11.98 16.91
CA GLY A 128 -3.97 -12.06 15.77
C GLY A 128 -3.74 -10.95 14.74
N ILE A 129 -2.57 -10.27 14.76
CA ILE A 129 -2.23 -9.14 13.90
C ILE A 129 -1.06 -9.54 13.01
N PRO A 130 -1.06 -9.20 11.70
CA PRO A 130 0.11 -9.41 10.83
C PRO A 130 1.34 -8.67 11.35
N VAL A 131 2.53 -9.27 11.19
CA VAL A 131 3.80 -8.73 11.68
C VAL A 131 4.80 -8.58 10.55
N VAL A 132 5.39 -7.39 10.43
CA VAL A 132 6.61 -7.17 9.62
C VAL A 132 7.82 -7.19 10.56
N SER A 133 8.81 -7.97 10.21
CA SER A 133 10.06 -8.14 10.97
C SER A 133 11.27 -8.25 10.04
N ASN A 134 12.47 -8.43 10.59
CA ASN A 134 13.69 -8.66 9.80
C ASN A 134 14.06 -7.51 8.84
N PHE A 135 13.97 -6.28 9.31
CA PHE A 135 14.17 -5.09 8.49
C PHE A 135 15.59 -4.90 7.93
N ARG A 136 16.63 -5.47 8.56
CA ARG A 136 18.03 -5.21 8.18
C ARG A 136 18.52 -6.04 7.00
N THR A 137 17.99 -7.26 6.84
CA THR A 137 18.53 -8.27 5.91
C THR A 137 18.44 -7.85 4.44
N ALA A 138 17.32 -7.20 4.03
CA ALA A 138 17.14 -6.77 2.64
C ALA A 138 18.16 -5.69 2.23
N ASP A 139 18.43 -4.73 3.12
CA ASP A 139 19.43 -3.69 2.90
C ASP A 139 20.83 -4.28 2.77
N MET A 140 21.20 -5.22 3.66
CA MET A 140 22.48 -5.94 3.60
C MET A 140 22.61 -6.78 2.33
N ALA A 141 21.55 -7.42 1.89
CA ALA A 141 21.53 -8.18 0.63
C ALA A 141 21.74 -7.28 -0.59
N ALA A 142 21.35 -6.01 -0.51
CA ALA A 142 21.62 -5.00 -1.52
C ALA A 142 23.00 -4.33 -1.38
N GLY A 143 23.89 -4.87 -0.54
CA GLY A 143 25.25 -4.36 -0.31
C GLY A 143 25.36 -3.29 0.77
N GLY A 144 24.26 -2.94 1.44
CA GLY A 144 24.24 -1.97 2.53
C GLY A 144 24.70 -2.54 3.87
N ASN A 145 24.84 -1.66 4.84
CA ASN A 145 25.27 -2.02 6.20
C ASN A 145 24.14 -2.61 7.06
N GLY A 146 22.86 -2.53 6.63
CA GLY A 146 21.72 -2.90 7.48
C GLY A 146 21.49 -1.95 8.67
N ALA A 147 22.25 -0.87 8.73
CA ALA A 147 22.20 0.22 9.70
C ALA A 147 22.95 1.45 9.15
N PRO A 148 22.55 2.69 9.51
CA PRO A 148 21.36 3.03 10.30
C PRO A 148 20.07 2.97 9.46
N LEU A 149 18.95 2.57 10.06
CA LEU A 149 17.64 2.49 9.39
C LEU A 149 16.72 3.68 9.73
N VAL A 150 16.91 4.28 10.90
CA VAL A 150 16.12 5.45 11.37
C VAL A 150 16.17 6.65 10.40
N PRO A 151 17.24 6.90 9.62
CA PRO A 151 17.28 7.98 8.63
C PRO A 151 16.12 7.98 7.64
N PHE A 152 15.53 6.82 7.33
CA PHE A 152 14.32 6.74 6.52
C PHE A 152 13.16 7.52 7.17
N ALA A 153 12.87 7.21 8.43
CA ALA A 153 11.83 7.91 9.19
C ALA A 153 12.20 9.39 9.43
N ASP A 154 13.44 9.68 9.80
CA ASP A 154 13.91 11.05 10.00
C ASP A 154 13.66 11.92 8.75
N SER A 155 13.90 11.36 7.57
CA SER A 155 13.71 12.07 6.30
C SER A 155 12.23 12.38 5.99
N LEU A 156 11.31 11.58 6.50
CA LEU A 156 9.87 11.78 6.32
C LEU A 156 9.28 12.70 7.39
N LEU A 157 9.74 12.54 8.62
CA LEU A 157 9.22 13.25 9.79
C LEU A 157 9.76 14.68 9.91
N LEU A 158 11.03 14.89 9.52
CA LEU A 158 11.76 16.12 9.81
C LEU A 158 12.17 16.91 8.57
N ARG A 159 11.83 16.49 7.36
CA ARG A 159 12.18 17.22 6.15
C ARG A 159 11.47 18.57 6.07
N SER A 160 12.19 19.61 5.67
CA SER A 160 11.68 20.98 5.53
C SER A 160 11.85 21.49 4.10
N PRO A 161 10.92 22.30 3.57
CA PRO A 161 11.08 22.91 2.25
C PRO A 161 12.18 23.96 2.19
N ASP A 162 12.48 24.62 3.30
CA ASP A 162 13.32 25.81 3.35
C ASP A 162 14.55 25.70 4.27
N LYS A 163 14.65 24.61 5.06
CA LYS A 163 15.72 24.44 6.06
C LYS A 163 16.49 23.14 5.86
N VAL A 164 17.79 23.21 6.05
CA VAL A 164 18.66 22.05 6.27
C VAL A 164 18.55 21.63 7.72
N ARG A 165 18.34 20.34 7.97
CA ARG A 165 18.19 19.80 9.33
C ARG A 165 19.21 18.70 9.61
N ALA A 166 19.61 18.60 10.86
CA ALA A 166 20.34 17.46 11.38
C ALA A 166 19.53 16.82 12.51
N ALA A 167 19.13 15.56 12.34
CA ALA A 167 18.55 14.78 13.41
C ALA A 167 19.67 14.09 14.18
N GLN A 168 19.95 14.56 15.41
CA GLN A 168 21.01 14.03 16.28
C GLN A 168 20.41 13.14 17.35
N ASN A 169 20.67 11.86 17.29
CA ASN A 169 20.36 10.96 18.38
C ASN A 169 21.56 10.87 19.35
N ILE A 170 21.31 11.02 20.65
CA ILE A 170 22.33 10.91 21.70
C ILE A 170 21.87 9.82 22.68
N GLY A 171 22.16 8.57 22.31
CA GLY A 171 22.10 7.41 23.21
C GLY A 171 23.43 7.15 23.86
N GLY A 172 23.85 5.90 24.02
CA GLY A 172 25.20 5.56 24.44
C GLY A 172 26.27 6.05 23.46
N ILE A 173 25.97 5.97 22.15
CA ILE A 173 26.69 6.56 21.04
C ILE A 173 25.85 7.70 20.44
N GLY A 174 26.52 8.74 19.96
CA GLY A 174 25.88 9.82 19.21
C GLY A 174 25.89 9.53 17.71
N ASN A 175 24.73 9.68 17.05
CA ASN A 175 24.63 9.56 15.60
C ASN A 175 23.78 10.67 15.00
N VAL A 176 24.09 11.03 13.76
CA VAL A 176 23.42 12.11 13.04
C VAL A 176 22.83 11.63 11.73
N THR A 177 21.63 12.11 11.40
CA THR A 177 21.05 12.10 10.07
C THR A 177 21.04 13.52 9.51
N TYR A 178 21.81 13.79 8.48
CA TYR A 178 21.74 15.02 7.71
C TYR A 178 20.57 14.96 6.73
N ILE A 179 19.69 15.95 6.77
CA ILE A 179 18.47 16.02 5.98
C ILE A 179 18.48 17.32 5.17
N PRO A 180 18.73 17.25 3.85
CA PRO A 180 18.70 18.41 2.98
C PRO A 180 17.28 18.97 2.83
N LYS A 181 17.17 20.19 2.31
CA LYS A 181 15.89 20.83 1.95
C LYS A 181 15.09 19.93 1.01
N ALA A 182 13.76 20.01 1.10
CA ALA A 182 12.93 19.28 0.17
C ALA A 182 13.15 19.79 -1.27
N GLY A 183 13.44 18.87 -2.20
CA GLY A 183 13.71 19.21 -3.59
C GLY A 183 15.15 19.66 -3.87
N ASP A 184 16.07 19.57 -2.91
CA ASP A 184 17.49 19.81 -3.16
C ASP A 184 18.03 18.79 -4.18
N PRO A 185 18.52 19.22 -5.35
CA PRO A 185 19.00 18.31 -6.39
C PRO A 185 20.46 17.87 -6.18
N VAL A 186 21.19 18.48 -5.25
CA VAL A 186 22.64 18.32 -5.08
C VAL A 186 22.96 17.41 -3.91
N HIS A 187 22.30 17.60 -2.75
CA HIS A 187 22.65 16.92 -1.53
C HIS A 187 21.70 15.75 -1.25
N GLN A 188 22.31 14.64 -0.80
CA GLN A 188 21.60 13.47 -0.38
C GLN A 188 21.57 13.36 1.15
N ILE A 189 20.63 12.58 1.67
CA ILE A 189 20.57 12.24 3.09
C ILE A 189 21.84 11.46 3.43
N MET A 190 22.51 11.86 4.51
CA MET A 190 23.72 11.21 5.02
C MET A 190 23.52 10.85 6.48
N ALA A 191 24.06 9.71 6.92
CA ALA A 191 24.04 9.34 8.32
C ALA A 191 25.35 8.69 8.75
N PHE A 192 25.80 9.00 9.96
CA PHE A 192 27.01 8.42 10.56
C PHE A 192 27.05 8.66 12.07
N ASP A 193 27.88 7.91 12.79
CA ASP A 193 28.08 8.11 14.22
C ASP A 193 29.07 9.23 14.47
N THR A 194 28.69 10.17 15.35
CA THR A 194 29.51 11.34 15.69
C THR A 194 30.57 11.07 16.74
N GLY A 195 30.38 10.03 17.56
CA GLY A 195 31.29 9.63 18.63
C GLY A 195 30.55 9.13 19.87
N PRO A 196 31.18 9.18 21.05
CA PRO A 196 30.52 8.81 22.29
C PRO A 196 29.34 9.75 22.54
N GLY A 197 28.21 9.15 22.96
CA GLY A 197 27.08 9.89 23.53
C GLY A 197 27.17 9.91 25.04
N ASN A 198 26.19 9.31 25.72
CA ASN A 198 26.16 9.24 27.18
C ASN A 198 27.07 8.15 27.77
N MET A 199 27.54 7.18 26.98
CA MET A 199 28.20 5.96 27.47
C MET A 199 29.38 6.23 28.41
N LEU A 200 30.24 7.20 28.09
CA LEU A 200 31.40 7.56 28.90
C LEU A 200 30.97 8.35 30.15
N ILE A 201 29.96 9.20 30.03
CA ILE A 201 29.39 10.00 31.12
C ILE A 201 28.76 9.05 32.15
N ASP A 202 27.90 8.14 31.69
CA ASP A 202 27.20 7.17 32.55
C ASP A 202 28.19 6.23 33.26
N TYR A 203 29.20 5.76 32.52
CA TYR A 203 30.24 4.90 33.11
C TYR A 203 31.01 5.65 34.21
N ALA A 204 31.42 6.90 33.96
CA ALA A 204 32.13 7.70 34.94
C ALA A 204 31.25 8.02 36.18
N ALA A 205 30.00 8.40 35.96
CA ALA A 205 29.04 8.65 37.04
C ALA A 205 28.82 7.41 37.91
N GLY A 206 28.73 6.22 37.29
CA GLY A 206 28.63 4.95 38.02
C GLY A 206 29.84 4.66 38.87
N VAL A 207 31.05 4.84 38.35
CA VAL A 207 32.30 4.60 39.11
C VAL A 207 32.46 5.61 40.22
N ILE A 208 32.30 6.89 39.94
CA ILE A 208 32.42 8.01 40.90
C ILE A 208 31.42 7.87 42.07
N SER A 209 30.21 7.47 41.78
CA SER A 209 29.18 7.27 42.85
C SER A 209 29.33 5.96 43.61
N GLY A 210 30.33 5.12 43.31
CA GLY A 210 30.46 3.79 43.91
C GLY A 210 29.32 2.84 43.54
N GLY A 211 28.77 2.97 42.33
CA GLY A 211 27.67 2.15 41.79
C GLY A 211 26.27 2.60 42.22
N LYS A 212 26.12 3.74 42.86
CA LYS A 212 24.81 4.29 43.30
C LYS A 212 24.06 4.96 42.17
N LEU A 213 24.74 5.54 41.21
CA LEU A 213 24.17 6.17 40.02
C LEU A 213 24.40 5.33 38.80
N VAL A 214 23.43 5.28 37.91
CA VAL A 214 23.50 4.65 36.60
C VAL A 214 23.87 5.67 35.54
N TYR A 215 23.55 6.95 35.78
CA TYR A 215 23.86 8.13 34.97
C TYR A 215 23.83 9.40 35.83
N ASP A 216 24.41 10.49 35.35
CA ASP A 216 24.39 11.80 36.00
C ASP A 216 23.05 12.49 35.74
N ARG A 217 22.09 12.34 36.67
CA ARG A 217 20.74 12.89 36.52
C ARG A 217 20.80 14.42 36.48
N ASP A 218 20.14 15.00 35.45
CA ASP A 218 20.02 16.44 35.25
C ASP A 218 21.36 17.19 35.28
N ALA A 219 22.49 16.47 35.02
CA ALA A 219 23.85 16.95 35.12
C ALA A 219 24.21 17.51 36.51
N GLU A 220 23.66 16.92 37.57
CA GLU A 220 23.89 17.40 38.97
C GLU A 220 25.37 17.41 39.37
N LEU A 221 26.13 16.40 38.91
CA LEU A 221 27.56 16.29 39.17
C LEU A 221 28.37 17.10 38.13
N ALA A 222 28.16 16.92 36.85
CA ALA A 222 28.87 17.62 35.79
C ALA A 222 28.68 19.13 35.85
N GLY A 223 27.47 19.60 36.26
CA GLY A 223 27.17 21.03 36.37
C GLY A 223 27.95 21.78 37.47
N GLN A 224 28.58 21.02 38.40
CA GLN A 224 29.46 21.60 39.45
C GLN A 224 30.94 21.64 39.03
N GLY A 225 31.28 21.01 37.90
CA GLY A 225 32.62 20.93 37.41
C GLY A 225 32.95 21.98 36.36
N THR A 226 34.24 22.12 36.07
CA THR A 226 34.77 22.93 34.99
C THR A 226 35.46 22.01 33.97
N VAL A 227 35.25 22.29 32.69
CA VAL A 227 35.90 21.54 31.59
C VAL A 227 37.41 21.65 31.69
N ASN A 228 38.10 20.52 31.73
CA ASN A 228 39.55 20.49 31.63
C ASN A 228 39.94 20.39 30.15
N GLU A 229 40.44 21.52 29.61
CA GLU A 229 40.76 21.65 28.19
C GLU A 229 41.93 20.74 27.75
N ASP A 230 42.91 20.48 28.61
CA ASP A 230 44.04 19.61 28.27
C ASP A 230 43.58 18.16 28.08
N LEU A 231 42.77 17.62 28.99
CA LEU A 231 42.18 16.29 28.85
C LEU A 231 41.22 16.24 27.66
N LEU A 232 40.36 17.25 27.49
CA LEU A 232 39.43 17.30 26.36
C LEU A 232 40.20 17.23 25.02
N ASN A 233 41.22 18.04 24.85
CA ASN A 233 42.04 18.07 23.64
C ASN A 233 42.78 16.73 23.42
N GLU A 234 43.27 16.07 24.49
CA GLU A 234 43.87 14.73 24.41
C GLU A 234 42.81 13.69 23.90
N LEU A 235 41.62 13.71 24.46
CA LEU A 235 40.55 12.78 24.08
C LEU A 235 40.06 12.98 22.63
N LEU A 236 40.01 14.24 22.16
CA LEU A 236 39.65 14.59 20.78
C LEU A 236 40.69 14.14 19.74
N GLN A 237 41.92 13.76 20.13
CA GLN A 237 42.90 13.15 19.23
C GLN A 237 42.62 11.68 18.91
N HIS A 238 41.57 11.08 19.49
CA HIS A 238 41.22 9.72 19.18
C HIS A 238 40.99 9.51 17.67
N PRO A 239 41.62 8.49 17.02
CA PRO A 239 41.61 8.33 15.55
C PRO A 239 40.23 8.27 14.92
N TYR A 240 39.23 7.82 15.68
CA TYR A 240 37.85 7.74 15.22
C TYR A 240 37.30 9.07 14.73
N PHE A 241 37.62 10.18 15.41
CA PHE A 241 37.07 11.50 15.07
C PHE A 241 37.55 12.00 13.70
N ALA A 242 38.74 11.64 13.28
CA ALA A 242 39.31 12.01 11.99
C ALA A 242 38.82 11.13 10.81
N GLY A 243 38.16 10.01 11.11
CA GLY A 243 37.66 9.08 10.07
C GLY A 243 36.53 9.70 9.26
N ASN A 244 36.55 9.51 7.92
CA ASN A 244 35.50 9.96 7.03
C ASN A 244 34.23 9.11 7.12
N PRO A 245 33.02 9.71 6.97
CA PRO A 245 31.79 8.95 6.73
C PRO A 245 31.84 8.15 5.41
N PRO A 246 31.16 6.98 5.33
CA PRO A 246 30.35 6.40 6.39
C PRO A 246 31.19 5.78 7.49
N LYS A 247 30.90 6.12 8.75
CA LYS A 247 31.60 5.60 9.93
C LYS A 247 30.63 5.23 11.03
N THR A 248 30.91 4.13 11.70
CA THR A 248 30.12 3.63 12.84
C THR A 248 31.06 3.33 14.01
N THR A 249 30.53 3.32 15.22
CA THR A 249 31.27 2.99 16.43
C THR A 249 30.33 2.41 17.48
N GLY A 250 30.91 1.85 18.55
CA GLY A 250 30.14 1.21 19.60
C GLY A 250 30.94 1.03 20.89
N ARG A 251 30.49 0.07 21.70
CA ARG A 251 31.13 -0.29 22.98
C ARG A 251 32.56 -0.82 22.82
N GLU A 252 32.90 -1.34 21.66
CA GLU A 252 34.24 -1.81 21.31
C GLU A 252 35.25 -0.69 21.27
N THR A 253 34.83 0.54 20.93
CA THR A 253 35.70 1.73 20.84
C THR A 253 35.60 2.60 22.10
N PHE A 254 34.38 2.97 22.50
CA PHE A 254 34.12 3.93 23.58
C PHE A 254 33.51 3.29 24.84
N GLY A 255 33.63 1.96 24.99
CA GLY A 255 33.07 1.25 26.12
C GLY A 255 33.92 1.30 27.39
N ILE A 256 33.68 0.32 28.29
CA ILE A 256 34.26 0.25 29.63
C ILE A 256 35.79 0.36 29.64
N GLN A 257 36.47 -0.32 28.69
CA GLN A 257 37.93 -0.32 28.63
C GLN A 257 38.48 1.09 28.38
N TYR A 258 37.88 1.83 27.45
CA TYR A 258 38.27 3.19 27.17
C TYR A 258 37.91 4.12 28.34
N GLY A 259 36.74 3.96 28.95
CA GLY A 259 36.34 4.67 30.17
C GLY A 259 37.32 4.45 31.32
N GLN A 260 37.81 3.22 31.52
CA GLN A 260 38.87 2.92 32.54
C GLN A 260 40.18 3.66 32.26
N GLN A 261 40.58 3.79 30.98
CA GLN A 261 41.79 4.51 30.60
C GLN A 261 41.59 6.01 30.92
N ILE A 262 40.44 6.56 30.61
CA ILE A 262 40.11 7.98 30.91
C ILE A 262 40.14 8.24 32.41
N LEU A 263 39.51 7.41 33.22
CA LEU A 263 39.53 7.55 34.70
C LEU A 263 40.97 7.53 35.26
N LYS A 264 41.80 6.59 34.80
CA LYS A 264 43.23 6.54 35.20
C LYS A 264 43.98 7.81 34.78
N ARG A 265 43.68 8.30 33.57
CA ARG A 265 44.33 9.52 33.06
C ARG A 265 43.91 10.73 33.86
N ALA A 266 42.62 10.91 34.16
CA ALA A 266 42.10 11.99 34.98
C ALA A 266 42.70 11.98 36.38
N ALA A 267 42.82 10.82 37.01
CA ALA A 267 43.46 10.68 38.32
C ALA A 267 44.96 11.09 38.27
N ALA A 268 45.70 10.71 37.20
CA ALA A 268 47.10 11.11 37.02
C ALA A 268 47.26 12.62 36.76
N LEU A 269 46.23 13.28 36.29
CA LEU A 269 46.20 14.75 36.09
C LEU A 269 45.56 15.50 37.26
N GLU A 270 45.23 14.82 38.35
CA GLU A 270 44.55 15.34 39.55
C GLU A 270 43.25 16.08 39.24
N ILE A 271 42.52 15.64 38.20
CA ILE A 271 41.24 16.23 37.80
C ILE A 271 40.15 15.73 38.78
N SER A 272 39.32 16.65 39.27
CA SER A 272 38.24 16.33 40.17
C SER A 272 37.15 15.51 39.44
N ASP A 273 36.36 14.74 40.21
CA ASP A 273 35.25 13.93 39.66
C ASP A 273 34.22 14.79 38.92
N HIS A 274 33.90 15.97 39.43
CA HIS A 274 32.99 16.92 38.76
C HIS A 274 33.58 17.48 37.46
N ASP A 275 34.86 17.85 37.46
CA ASP A 275 35.54 18.36 36.27
C ASP A 275 35.67 17.28 35.19
N LEU A 276 35.89 16.01 35.59
CA LEU A 276 35.90 14.90 34.68
C LEU A 276 34.55 14.73 34.00
N LEU A 277 33.45 14.73 34.75
CA LEU A 277 32.11 14.61 34.20
C LEU A 277 31.75 15.78 33.29
N ALA A 278 32.10 17.01 33.66
CA ALA A 278 31.95 18.17 32.80
C ALA A 278 32.76 18.05 31.50
N THR A 279 34.00 17.52 31.59
CA THR A 279 34.90 17.30 30.42
C THR A 279 34.34 16.22 29.49
N LEU A 280 33.81 15.13 30.02
CA LEU A 280 33.18 14.06 29.21
C LEU A 280 31.89 14.55 28.55
N THR A 281 31.10 15.38 29.24
CA THR A 281 29.92 16.02 28.66
C THR A 281 30.31 16.94 27.50
N MET A 282 31.36 17.74 27.67
CA MET A 282 31.91 18.58 26.61
C MET A 282 32.51 17.75 25.45
N LEU A 283 33.14 16.63 25.72
CA LEU A 283 33.64 15.70 24.68
C LEU A 283 32.49 15.25 23.75
N THR A 284 31.34 14.88 24.31
CA THR A 284 30.15 14.52 23.53
C THR A 284 29.68 15.71 22.69
N ALA A 285 29.51 16.90 23.30
CA ALA A 285 29.05 18.07 22.57
C ALA A 285 30.04 18.51 21.47
N ARG A 286 31.33 18.47 21.78
CA ARG A 286 32.40 18.90 20.85
C ARG A 286 32.56 17.93 19.69
N SER A 287 32.52 16.61 19.94
CA SER A 287 32.61 15.61 18.88
C SER A 287 31.45 15.73 17.87
N ILE A 288 30.25 16.07 18.34
CA ILE A 288 29.10 16.35 17.48
C ILE A 288 29.34 17.60 16.62
N ALA A 289 29.72 18.71 17.27
CA ALA A 289 29.93 19.98 16.58
C ALA A 289 31.06 19.92 15.56
N ASP A 290 32.18 19.28 15.91
CA ASP A 290 33.32 19.11 15.02
C ASP A 290 33.00 18.16 13.85
N ALA A 291 32.24 17.10 14.07
CA ALA A 291 31.75 16.21 13.01
C ALA A 291 30.85 16.97 12.00
N TYR A 292 30.02 17.89 12.47
CA TYR A 292 29.18 18.70 11.58
C TYR A 292 30.01 19.62 10.68
N ARG A 293 30.99 20.28 11.25
CA ARG A 293 31.88 21.17 10.49
C ARG A 293 32.78 20.44 9.51
N ALA A 294 33.18 19.21 9.86
CA ALA A 294 34.11 18.43 9.05
C ALA A 294 33.41 17.66 7.92
N PHE A 295 32.19 17.16 8.14
CA PHE A 295 31.65 16.14 7.28
C PHE A 295 30.27 16.44 6.69
N LEU A 296 29.48 17.37 7.26
CA LEU A 296 28.19 17.69 6.65
C LEU A 296 28.38 18.54 5.40
N PRO A 297 27.61 18.27 4.31
CA PRO A 297 27.70 19.04 3.08
C PRO A 297 27.39 20.54 3.25
N GLU A 298 26.41 20.84 4.12
CA GLU A 298 25.98 22.17 4.49
C GLU A 298 25.72 22.18 6.01
N PHE A 299 26.10 23.29 6.69
CA PHE A 299 25.85 23.43 8.12
C PHE A 299 24.33 23.56 8.37
N PRO A 300 23.73 22.82 9.30
CA PRO A 300 22.29 22.79 9.46
C PRO A 300 21.72 24.11 9.99
N ASP A 301 20.53 24.50 9.53
CA ASP A 301 19.74 25.59 10.10
C ASP A 301 19.12 25.18 11.45
N GLU A 302 18.75 23.91 11.57
CA GLU A 302 18.15 23.33 12.78
C GLU A 302 18.77 21.98 13.10
N VAL A 303 19.07 21.77 14.39
CA VAL A 303 19.54 20.49 14.94
C VAL A 303 18.47 19.96 15.87
N ILE A 304 17.91 18.79 15.57
CA ILE A 304 16.83 18.17 16.31
C ILE A 304 17.40 17.01 17.12
N VAL A 305 17.48 17.18 18.44
CA VAL A 305 18.10 16.22 19.34
C VAL A 305 17.06 15.22 19.87
N SER A 306 17.44 13.94 19.90
CA SER A 306 16.67 12.84 20.49
C SER A 306 17.55 11.93 21.35
N GLY A 307 16.92 10.96 22.02
CA GLY A 307 17.61 10.04 22.94
C GLY A 307 17.83 10.62 24.33
N GLY A 308 18.42 9.82 25.21
CA GLY A 308 18.61 10.19 26.63
C GLY A 308 19.44 11.46 26.84
N GLY A 309 20.37 11.77 25.94
CA GLY A 309 21.21 12.97 26.01
C GLY A 309 20.42 14.27 25.86
N ALA A 310 19.24 14.27 25.22
CA ALA A 310 18.35 15.41 25.14
C ALA A 310 17.84 15.90 26.51
N ARG A 311 17.86 15.02 27.52
CA ARG A 311 17.44 15.32 28.89
C ARG A 311 18.58 15.90 29.75
N ASN A 312 19.83 15.87 29.29
CA ASN A 312 20.96 16.43 30.01
C ASN A 312 21.05 17.94 29.73
N PRO A 313 20.71 18.81 30.71
CA PRO A 313 20.61 20.25 30.47
C PRO A 313 21.97 20.89 30.15
N LEU A 314 23.07 20.39 30.75
CA LEU A 314 24.42 20.89 30.48
C LEU A 314 24.86 20.53 29.06
N LEU A 315 24.64 19.30 28.63
CA LEU A 315 24.93 18.87 27.26
C LEU A 315 24.15 19.72 26.25
N MET A 316 22.86 19.93 26.48
CA MET A 316 22.02 20.74 25.61
C MET A 316 22.45 22.23 25.58
N GLN A 317 22.94 22.78 26.69
CA GLN A 317 23.53 24.11 26.70
C GLN A 317 24.81 24.16 25.86
N MET A 318 25.76 23.25 26.08
CA MET A 318 27.00 23.16 25.33
C MET A 318 26.76 23.00 23.82
N LEU A 319 25.78 22.19 23.42
CA LEU A 319 25.37 22.03 22.02
C LEU A 319 24.85 23.34 21.42
N ARG A 320 24.00 24.10 22.16
CA ARG A 320 23.49 25.39 21.67
C ARG A 320 24.62 26.40 21.44
N GLU A 321 25.61 26.41 22.32
CA GLU A 321 26.77 27.29 22.19
C GLU A 321 27.68 26.89 21.02
N LEU A 322 27.98 25.59 20.89
CA LEU A 322 28.91 25.07 19.88
C LEU A 322 28.31 25.05 18.47
N LEU A 323 27.01 24.87 18.36
CA LEU A 323 26.33 24.74 17.07
C LEU A 323 25.72 26.05 16.56
N ALA A 324 25.88 27.17 17.30
CA ALA A 324 25.43 28.46 16.80
C ALA A 324 26.04 28.75 15.40
N PRO A 325 25.27 29.29 14.42
CA PRO A 325 23.91 29.88 14.54
C PRO A 325 22.73 28.88 14.40
N ALA A 326 22.97 27.59 14.27
CA ALA A 326 21.90 26.58 14.18
C ALA A 326 21.00 26.62 15.44
N LYS A 327 19.69 26.41 15.24
CA LYS A 327 18.76 26.26 16.35
C LYS A 327 18.79 24.82 16.85
N VAL A 328 19.08 24.61 18.12
CA VAL A 328 19.04 23.30 18.77
C VAL A 328 17.67 23.10 19.42
N LEU A 329 16.91 22.16 18.88
CA LEU A 329 15.54 21.77 19.23
C LEU A 329 15.52 20.33 19.74
N VAL A 330 14.40 19.86 20.23
CA VAL A 330 14.17 18.45 20.57
C VAL A 330 13.06 17.87 19.70
N THR A 331 13.00 16.55 19.57
CA THR A 331 11.95 15.88 18.77
C THR A 331 10.55 16.14 19.31
N ASP A 332 10.44 16.39 20.61
CA ASP A 332 9.18 16.76 21.28
C ASP A 332 8.58 18.06 20.73
N ASP A 333 9.41 19.02 20.28
CA ASP A 333 8.97 20.26 19.63
C ASP A 333 8.25 20.00 18.29
N PHE A 334 8.43 18.82 17.72
CA PHE A 334 7.77 18.35 16.49
C PHE A 334 6.63 17.38 16.75
N GLY A 335 6.22 17.19 18.01
CA GLY A 335 5.17 16.25 18.40
C GLY A 335 5.61 14.78 18.36
N ILE A 336 6.92 14.53 18.37
CA ILE A 336 7.51 13.19 18.38
C ILE A 336 8.19 12.99 19.74
N PRO A 337 7.60 12.23 20.66
CA PRO A 337 8.27 11.90 21.91
C PRO A 337 9.60 11.22 21.65
N SER A 338 10.67 11.68 22.30
CA SER A 338 12.04 11.20 22.02
C SER A 338 12.19 9.68 22.18
N GLU A 339 11.43 9.08 23.08
CA GLU A 339 11.43 7.63 23.34
C GLU A 339 10.65 6.83 22.28
N ALA A 340 9.63 7.44 21.67
CA ALA A 340 8.79 6.79 20.67
C ALA A 340 9.43 6.76 19.26
N LYS A 341 10.47 7.55 19.03
CA LYS A 341 11.03 7.80 17.68
C LYS A 341 11.49 6.55 16.97
N GLU A 342 12.21 5.65 17.65
CA GLU A 342 12.71 4.42 17.02
C GLU A 342 11.57 3.44 16.72
N ALA A 343 10.63 3.25 17.65
CA ALA A 343 9.46 2.42 17.41
C ALA A 343 8.58 2.98 16.28
N LEU A 344 8.44 4.30 16.18
CA LEU A 344 7.76 4.98 15.07
C LEU A 344 8.45 4.71 13.72
N ALA A 345 9.78 4.71 13.70
CA ALA A 345 10.53 4.39 12.48
C ALA A 345 10.21 2.97 11.97
N PHE A 346 10.11 1.98 12.86
CA PHE A 346 9.74 0.61 12.48
C PHE A 346 8.26 0.48 12.11
N ALA A 347 7.36 1.27 12.70
CA ALA A 347 5.98 1.36 12.22
C ALA A 347 5.92 1.89 10.78
N MET A 348 6.66 2.94 10.46
CA MET A 348 6.71 3.53 9.12
C MET A 348 7.32 2.56 8.09
N MET A 349 8.42 1.89 8.43
CA MET A 349 9.01 0.89 7.55
C MET A 349 8.08 -0.32 7.33
N ALA A 350 7.34 -0.76 8.35
CA ALA A 350 6.35 -1.82 8.22
C ALA A 350 5.19 -1.38 7.29
N TYR A 351 4.74 -0.14 7.42
CA TYR A 351 3.75 0.45 6.52
C TYR A 351 4.23 0.43 5.06
N GLU A 352 5.47 0.83 4.78
CA GLU A 352 6.04 0.79 3.43
C GLU A 352 6.15 -0.65 2.91
N THR A 353 6.60 -1.58 3.75
CA THR A 353 6.70 -3.01 3.42
C THR A 353 5.34 -3.59 3.03
N ARG A 354 4.28 -3.24 3.76
CA ARG A 354 2.90 -3.68 3.47
C ARG A 354 2.43 -3.25 2.08
N TYR A 355 2.88 -2.08 1.62
CA TYR A 355 2.57 -1.54 0.29
C TYR A 355 3.65 -1.86 -0.76
N GLN A 356 4.61 -2.73 -0.46
CA GLN A 356 5.71 -3.13 -1.35
C GLN A 356 6.54 -1.93 -1.85
N ARG A 357 6.76 -0.94 -0.98
CA ARG A 357 7.57 0.24 -1.27
C ARG A 357 8.91 0.18 -0.53
N PRO A 358 9.98 0.77 -1.08
CA PRO A 358 11.28 0.83 -0.40
C PRO A 358 11.21 1.56 0.94
N GLY A 359 11.94 1.03 1.93
CA GLY A 359 11.99 1.58 3.30
C GLY A 359 13.41 1.88 3.79
N ASN A 360 14.42 1.93 2.91
CA ASN A 360 15.79 2.30 3.25
C ASN A 360 16.25 3.57 2.52
N ILE A 361 17.36 4.14 2.99
CA ILE A 361 18.07 5.27 2.35
C ILE A 361 19.45 4.76 1.93
N PRO A 362 19.68 4.41 0.64
CA PRO A 362 20.96 3.89 0.17
C PRO A 362 22.16 4.77 0.48
N SER A 363 22.02 6.10 0.39
CA SER A 363 23.09 7.04 0.74
C SER A 363 23.47 7.05 2.22
N ALA A 364 22.62 6.53 3.11
CA ALA A 364 22.90 6.39 4.53
C ALA A 364 23.42 4.99 4.90
N THR A 365 22.90 3.95 4.24
CA THR A 365 23.26 2.54 4.55
C THR A 365 24.38 1.99 3.68
N GLY A 366 24.65 2.61 2.54
CA GLY A 366 25.59 2.12 1.53
C GLY A 366 25.03 1.05 0.60
N ALA A 367 23.72 0.76 0.65
CA ALA A 367 23.06 -0.14 -0.28
C ALA A 367 23.16 0.36 -1.74
N HIS A 368 23.26 -0.56 -2.69
CA HIS A 368 23.40 -0.20 -4.10
C HIS A 368 22.12 0.40 -4.70
N HIS A 369 20.96 0.08 -4.13
CA HIS A 369 19.66 0.57 -4.57
C HIS A 369 18.62 0.54 -3.43
N PRO A 370 17.49 1.27 -3.56
CA PRO A 370 16.36 1.15 -2.62
C PRO A 370 15.76 -0.26 -2.61
N VAL A 371 15.37 -0.75 -1.42
CA VAL A 371 14.79 -2.09 -1.23
C VAL A 371 13.57 -2.06 -0.32
N ILE A 372 12.66 -2.99 -0.56
CA ILE A 372 11.55 -3.28 0.36
C ILE A 372 12.13 -3.94 1.60
N MET A 373 11.84 -3.37 2.78
CA MET A 373 12.41 -3.79 4.04
C MET A 373 11.52 -4.81 4.74
N GLY A 374 12.14 -5.82 5.34
CA GLY A 374 11.44 -6.77 6.21
C GLY A 374 10.68 -7.88 5.49
N SER A 375 10.07 -8.72 6.31
CA SER A 375 9.27 -9.88 5.90
C SER A 375 7.92 -9.85 6.59
N LEU A 376 6.83 -10.05 5.86
CA LEU A 376 5.46 -10.04 6.39
C LEU A 376 5.04 -11.45 6.80
N THR A 377 4.63 -11.62 8.04
CA THR A 377 4.13 -12.87 8.63
C THR A 377 2.68 -12.68 9.07
N PHE A 378 1.82 -13.61 8.68
CA PHE A 378 0.40 -13.63 9.05
C PHE A 378 0.14 -14.57 10.22
N PRO A 379 -0.88 -14.31 11.07
CA PRO A 379 -1.30 -15.27 12.11
C PRO A 379 -1.76 -16.58 11.46
N MET A 380 -1.39 -17.72 12.08
CA MET A 380 -1.69 -19.06 11.55
C MET A 380 -3.14 -19.50 11.82
N THR A 381 -3.70 -19.14 12.97
CA THR A 381 -5.11 -19.30 13.23
C THR A 381 -5.85 -18.20 12.47
N GLY A 382 -6.48 -18.64 11.39
CA GLY A 382 -7.37 -17.74 10.67
C GLY A 382 -8.46 -17.18 11.60
N LYS A 383 -8.19 -16.06 12.30
CA LYS A 383 -9.02 -14.94 12.00
C LYS A 383 -8.78 -14.76 10.50
N GLN A 384 -9.74 -15.28 9.68
CA GLN A 384 -10.11 -14.51 8.52
C GLN A 384 -9.95 -13.08 9.03
N SER A 385 -8.93 -12.36 8.57
CA SER A 385 -8.82 -10.93 8.68
C SER A 385 -10.22 -10.47 8.42
N ALA A 386 -10.88 -9.80 9.32
CA ALA A 386 -12.25 -9.33 9.07
C ALA A 386 -12.16 -8.86 7.66
N GLY A 387 -12.57 -9.75 6.72
CA GLY A 387 -11.84 -10.02 5.47
C GLY A 387 -11.61 -8.69 4.82
N GLU A 388 -10.39 -8.41 4.35
CA GLU A 388 -10.05 -7.15 3.68
C GLU A 388 -11.28 -6.73 2.93
N LEU A 389 -11.97 -5.67 3.44
CA LEU A 389 -13.29 -5.34 2.96
C LEU A 389 -13.22 -5.40 1.44
N PRO A 390 -14.09 -6.13 0.75
CA PRO A 390 -14.09 -6.14 -0.69
C PRO A 390 -13.91 -4.71 -1.16
N ILE A 391 -13.19 -4.46 -2.23
CA ILE A 391 -12.92 -3.10 -2.71
C ILE A 391 -14.20 -2.26 -2.78
N THR A 392 -15.34 -2.91 -2.99
CA THR A 392 -16.69 -2.32 -3.01
C THR A 392 -17.17 -1.81 -1.65
N GLU A 393 -16.58 -2.30 -0.55
CA GLU A 393 -16.92 -1.92 0.83
C GLU A 393 -15.84 -1.06 1.51
N LYS A 394 -14.67 -0.88 0.84
CA LYS A 394 -13.60 -0.02 1.36
C LYS A 394 -14.03 1.44 1.38
N TYR A 395 -13.48 2.19 2.34
CA TYR A 395 -13.69 3.64 2.42
C TYR A 395 -12.88 4.38 1.35
N ASN A 396 -13.53 5.31 0.67
CA ASN A 396 -12.84 6.22 -0.26
C ASN A 396 -12.28 7.41 0.51
N GLN A 397 -10.97 7.54 0.53
CA GLN A 397 -10.28 8.57 1.32
C GLN A 397 -10.58 10.00 0.86
N LYS A 398 -10.96 10.20 -0.41
CA LYS A 398 -11.30 11.52 -0.94
C LYS A 398 -12.71 12.00 -0.56
N SER A 399 -13.55 11.09 -0.11
CA SER A 399 -14.95 11.37 0.24
C SER A 399 -15.28 11.21 1.73
N THR A 400 -14.29 11.11 2.60
CA THR A 400 -14.49 10.92 4.05
C THR A 400 -15.30 12.03 4.73
N ARG A 401 -15.32 13.23 4.13
CA ARG A 401 -16.09 14.40 4.60
C ARG A 401 -17.05 14.90 3.52
N ILE A 402 -17.60 14.00 2.74
CA ILE A 402 -18.46 14.34 1.60
C ILE A 402 -19.76 15.06 2.04
N ASP A 403 -20.25 14.73 3.21
CA ASP A 403 -21.44 15.31 3.84
C ASP A 403 -21.27 16.79 4.25
N GLU A 404 -20.03 17.27 4.34
CA GLU A 404 -19.70 18.67 4.65
C GLU A 404 -19.41 19.50 3.39
N MET A 405 -19.38 18.89 2.21
CA MET A 405 -19.02 19.57 0.96
C MET A 405 -20.15 20.42 0.41
N SER A 406 -19.78 21.51 -0.28
CA SER A 406 -20.74 22.27 -1.10
C SER A 406 -21.24 21.43 -2.28
N PRO A 407 -22.40 21.74 -2.89
CA PRO A 407 -22.88 21.03 -4.09
C PRO A 407 -21.85 20.96 -5.22
N LEU A 408 -21.05 22.01 -5.41
CA LEU A 408 -19.96 22.03 -6.39
C LEU A 408 -18.86 21.03 -6.01
N GLY A 409 -18.45 21.01 -4.75
CA GLY A 409 -17.46 20.08 -4.23
C GLY A 409 -17.93 18.63 -4.32
N LEU A 410 -19.21 18.36 -4.02
CA LEU A 410 -19.83 17.04 -4.20
C LEU A 410 -19.72 16.57 -5.66
N ALA A 411 -20.19 17.42 -6.61
CA ALA A 411 -20.17 17.08 -8.02
C ALA A 411 -18.74 16.85 -8.53
N GLN A 412 -17.78 17.69 -8.12
CA GLN A 412 -16.37 17.56 -8.50
C GLN A 412 -15.76 16.25 -7.95
N THR A 413 -15.96 15.95 -6.67
CA THR A 413 -15.43 14.74 -6.05
C THR A 413 -15.97 13.46 -6.71
N ILE A 414 -17.28 13.44 -7.01
CA ILE A 414 -17.91 12.31 -7.71
C ILE A 414 -17.33 12.18 -9.13
N ASN A 415 -17.24 13.28 -9.87
CA ASN A 415 -16.71 13.28 -11.23
C ASN A 415 -15.25 12.82 -11.29
N ASP A 416 -14.41 13.29 -10.37
CA ASP A 416 -13.00 12.91 -10.31
C ASP A 416 -12.81 11.40 -10.02
N GLU A 417 -13.71 10.83 -9.26
CA GLU A 417 -13.72 9.37 -9.01
C GLU A 417 -14.29 8.61 -10.22
N ASP A 418 -15.30 9.11 -10.89
CA ASP A 418 -15.88 8.50 -12.09
C ASP A 418 -14.89 8.48 -13.27
N CYS A 419 -14.01 9.46 -13.38
CA CYS A 419 -12.95 9.49 -14.40
C CYS A 419 -12.03 8.25 -14.37
N LYS A 420 -11.89 7.59 -13.23
CA LYS A 420 -11.06 6.37 -13.08
C LYS A 420 -11.73 5.11 -13.65
N VAL A 421 -13.04 5.14 -13.88
CA VAL A 421 -13.80 3.94 -14.28
C VAL A 421 -13.38 3.45 -15.65
N ALA A 422 -13.26 4.34 -16.62
CA ALA A 422 -12.87 3.97 -17.98
C ALA A 422 -11.44 3.39 -18.04
N GLU A 423 -10.52 3.92 -17.23
CA GLU A 423 -9.15 3.40 -17.11
C GLU A 423 -9.16 1.98 -16.51
N ALA A 424 -9.91 1.77 -15.42
CA ALA A 424 -10.06 0.45 -14.81
C ALA A 424 -10.64 -0.59 -15.80
N VAL A 425 -11.66 -0.22 -16.57
CA VAL A 425 -12.21 -1.09 -17.63
C VAL A 425 -11.17 -1.31 -18.74
N GLY A 426 -10.36 -0.30 -19.06
CA GLY A 426 -9.27 -0.40 -20.03
C GLY A 426 -8.29 -1.53 -19.74
N THR A 427 -8.03 -1.84 -18.47
CA THR A 427 -7.17 -2.97 -18.07
C THR A 427 -7.75 -4.34 -18.45
N GLN A 428 -9.06 -4.42 -18.71
CA GLN A 428 -9.79 -5.66 -18.99
C GLN A 428 -10.05 -5.88 -20.49
N ILE A 429 -9.56 -5.02 -21.37
CA ILE A 429 -9.77 -5.12 -22.83
C ILE A 429 -9.43 -6.50 -23.40
N PRO A 430 -8.34 -7.18 -23.00
CA PRO A 430 -8.06 -8.52 -23.52
C PRO A 430 -9.15 -9.55 -23.14
N ALA A 431 -9.66 -9.53 -21.92
CA ALA A 431 -10.71 -10.43 -21.46
C ALA A 431 -12.06 -10.10 -22.12
N ILE A 432 -12.37 -8.81 -22.31
CA ILE A 432 -13.56 -8.36 -23.04
C ILE A 432 -13.51 -8.83 -24.49
N ALA A 433 -12.36 -8.70 -25.17
CA ALA A 433 -12.18 -9.15 -26.55
C ALA A 433 -12.37 -10.67 -26.68
N ALA A 434 -11.80 -11.46 -25.78
CA ALA A 434 -12.00 -12.92 -25.75
C ALA A 434 -13.49 -13.29 -25.54
N ALA A 435 -14.19 -12.54 -24.68
CA ALA A 435 -15.62 -12.74 -24.46
C ALA A 435 -16.44 -12.41 -25.71
N ILE A 436 -16.15 -11.29 -26.39
CA ILE A 436 -16.80 -10.90 -27.65
C ILE A 436 -16.64 -12.01 -28.70
N GLU A 437 -15.44 -12.52 -28.88
CA GLU A 437 -15.14 -13.58 -29.84
C GLU A 437 -15.90 -14.88 -29.52
N ALA A 438 -15.81 -15.34 -28.26
CA ALA A 438 -16.43 -16.59 -27.83
C ALA A 438 -17.98 -16.54 -27.85
N VAL A 439 -18.59 -15.41 -27.49
CA VAL A 439 -20.05 -15.21 -27.58
C VAL A 439 -20.49 -15.12 -29.05
N SER A 440 -19.75 -14.36 -29.88
CA SER A 440 -20.05 -14.22 -31.31
C SER A 440 -20.04 -15.56 -32.04
N ASP A 441 -19.10 -16.43 -31.72
CA ASP A 441 -19.02 -17.78 -32.28
C ASP A 441 -20.25 -18.63 -31.91
N ARG A 442 -20.71 -18.55 -30.67
CA ARG A 442 -21.90 -19.26 -30.21
C ARG A 442 -23.19 -18.71 -30.83
N VAL A 443 -23.33 -17.39 -30.90
CA VAL A 443 -24.45 -16.75 -31.59
C VAL A 443 -24.52 -17.15 -33.06
N SER A 444 -23.37 -17.28 -33.74
CA SER A 444 -23.33 -17.75 -35.16
C SER A 444 -23.78 -19.20 -35.32
N ARG A 445 -23.77 -20.00 -34.25
CA ARG A 445 -24.28 -21.36 -34.20
C ARG A 445 -25.75 -21.47 -33.70
N GLY A 446 -26.43 -20.33 -33.55
CA GLY A 446 -27.81 -20.25 -33.10
C GLY A 446 -27.99 -20.14 -31.58
N GLY A 447 -26.92 -19.92 -30.85
CA GLY A 447 -26.96 -19.68 -29.40
C GLY A 447 -27.38 -18.27 -29.01
N ARG A 448 -27.58 -18.03 -27.73
CA ARG A 448 -28.08 -16.79 -27.13
C ARG A 448 -27.07 -16.21 -26.13
N MET A 449 -27.19 -14.93 -25.81
CA MET A 449 -26.48 -14.29 -24.72
C MET A 449 -27.45 -13.96 -23.58
N ILE A 450 -27.17 -14.46 -22.38
CA ILE A 450 -28.02 -14.29 -21.22
C ILE A 450 -27.29 -13.49 -20.16
N TYR A 451 -27.83 -12.35 -19.73
CA TYR A 451 -27.38 -11.60 -18.57
C TYR A 451 -28.09 -12.09 -17.33
N LEU A 452 -27.35 -12.40 -16.28
CA LEU A 452 -27.86 -12.84 -15.00
C LEU A 452 -27.27 -11.97 -13.88
N GLY A 453 -28.10 -11.25 -13.11
CA GLY A 453 -27.62 -10.35 -12.07
C GLY A 453 -28.63 -10.05 -11.00
N ALA A 454 -28.16 -9.42 -9.90
CA ALA A 454 -29.01 -8.94 -8.82
C ALA A 454 -28.91 -7.42 -8.69
N GLY A 455 -29.94 -6.78 -8.13
CA GLY A 455 -29.96 -5.35 -7.85
C GLY A 455 -29.61 -4.47 -9.06
N THR A 456 -28.68 -3.52 -8.90
CA THR A 456 -28.23 -2.63 -9.99
C THR A 456 -27.61 -3.41 -11.14
N SER A 457 -26.79 -4.41 -10.87
CA SER A 457 -26.15 -5.24 -11.89
C SER A 457 -27.17 -5.95 -12.77
N GLY A 458 -28.21 -6.54 -12.16
CA GLY A 458 -29.30 -7.17 -12.91
C GLY A 458 -30.10 -6.16 -13.76
N ARG A 459 -30.38 -4.95 -13.22
CA ARG A 459 -31.04 -3.88 -13.99
C ARG A 459 -30.23 -3.46 -15.21
N LEU A 460 -28.91 -3.34 -15.10
CA LEU A 460 -28.03 -3.01 -16.22
C LEU A 460 -28.05 -4.10 -17.31
N GLY A 461 -28.06 -5.39 -16.92
CA GLY A 461 -28.18 -6.50 -17.85
C GLY A 461 -29.51 -6.48 -18.59
N VAL A 462 -30.64 -6.25 -17.91
CA VAL A 462 -31.95 -6.13 -18.54
C VAL A 462 -32.03 -4.90 -19.45
N LEU A 463 -31.46 -3.76 -19.01
CA LEU A 463 -31.39 -2.55 -19.83
C LEU A 463 -30.65 -2.81 -21.14
N ASP A 464 -29.44 -3.38 -21.08
CA ASP A 464 -28.63 -3.66 -22.28
C ASP A 464 -29.36 -4.63 -23.22
N ALA A 465 -29.94 -5.71 -22.69
CA ALA A 465 -30.73 -6.67 -23.47
C ALA A 465 -31.92 -6.02 -24.20
N SER A 466 -32.63 -5.11 -23.52
CA SER A 466 -33.80 -4.41 -24.08
C SER A 466 -33.49 -3.49 -25.25
N GLU A 467 -32.26 -2.99 -25.34
CA GLU A 467 -31.78 -2.12 -26.42
C GLU A 467 -31.36 -2.87 -27.69
N MET A 468 -31.19 -4.19 -27.64
CA MET A 468 -30.72 -4.97 -28.79
C MET A 468 -31.74 -5.07 -29.93
N PRO A 469 -33.02 -5.35 -29.69
CA PRO A 469 -34.01 -5.42 -30.78
C PRO A 469 -34.17 -4.08 -31.53
N PRO A 470 -34.39 -2.93 -30.87
CA PRO A 470 -34.58 -1.66 -31.59
C PRO A 470 -33.30 -1.18 -32.32
N THR A 471 -32.11 -1.55 -31.83
CA THR A 471 -30.83 -1.11 -32.36
C THR A 471 -30.34 -1.96 -33.53
N TYR A 472 -30.45 -3.27 -33.40
CA TYR A 472 -29.84 -4.24 -34.31
C TYR A 472 -30.86 -5.15 -35.04
N GLY A 473 -32.16 -4.96 -34.81
CA GLY A 473 -33.22 -5.75 -35.45
C GLY A 473 -33.11 -7.25 -35.15
N VAL A 474 -32.69 -7.58 -33.94
CA VAL A 474 -32.56 -8.98 -33.49
C VAL A 474 -33.79 -9.40 -32.70
N SER A 475 -34.04 -10.72 -32.65
CA SER A 475 -35.09 -11.25 -31.79
C SER A 475 -34.85 -10.88 -30.31
N PRO A 476 -35.89 -10.52 -29.55
CA PRO A 476 -35.76 -10.30 -28.09
C PRO A 476 -35.24 -11.54 -27.33
N GLU A 477 -35.29 -12.70 -27.97
CA GLU A 477 -34.78 -13.95 -27.41
C GLU A 477 -33.27 -14.13 -27.56
N LEU A 478 -32.63 -13.34 -28.45
CA LEU A 478 -31.19 -13.47 -28.72
C LEU A 478 -30.35 -12.97 -27.55
N VAL A 479 -30.77 -11.86 -26.93
CA VAL A 479 -30.12 -11.31 -25.73
C VAL A 479 -31.16 -11.17 -24.64
N VAL A 480 -31.01 -11.92 -23.56
CA VAL A 480 -32.01 -12.04 -22.52
C VAL A 480 -31.44 -11.56 -21.18
N GLY A 481 -32.15 -10.69 -20.49
CA GLY A 481 -31.82 -10.26 -19.13
C GLY A 481 -32.62 -11.05 -18.08
N ARG A 482 -31.96 -11.53 -17.04
CA ARG A 482 -32.56 -12.10 -15.83
C ARG A 482 -32.08 -11.33 -14.62
N ILE A 483 -33.00 -11.03 -13.72
CA ILE A 483 -32.71 -10.29 -12.47
C ILE A 483 -33.30 -11.04 -11.28
N ALA A 484 -32.54 -11.18 -10.21
CA ALA A 484 -33.01 -11.73 -8.95
C ALA A 484 -34.30 -11.05 -8.48
N GLY A 485 -35.35 -11.83 -8.18
CA GLY A 485 -36.68 -11.32 -7.84
C GLY A 485 -37.55 -10.97 -9.05
N GLY A 486 -37.09 -11.24 -10.29
CA GLY A 486 -37.86 -11.11 -11.53
C GLY A 486 -38.21 -9.68 -11.92
N MET A 487 -39.19 -9.52 -12.80
CA MET A 487 -39.56 -8.18 -13.36
C MET A 487 -39.95 -7.15 -12.30
N LYS A 488 -40.44 -7.54 -11.14
CA LYS A 488 -40.78 -6.64 -10.03
C LYS A 488 -39.51 -5.94 -9.49
N ALA A 489 -38.37 -6.63 -9.51
CA ALA A 489 -37.08 -6.12 -9.02
C ALA A 489 -36.49 -5.01 -9.90
N LEU A 490 -37.00 -4.79 -11.10
CA LEU A 490 -36.59 -3.66 -11.95
C LEU A 490 -37.00 -2.32 -11.33
N ILE A 491 -38.17 -2.26 -10.67
CA ILE A 491 -38.76 -1.04 -10.14
C ILE A 491 -38.60 -0.98 -8.61
N HIS A 492 -38.84 -2.10 -7.92
CA HIS A 492 -38.81 -2.18 -6.47
C HIS A 492 -37.74 -3.18 -6.01
N ALA A 493 -37.02 -2.88 -4.92
CA ALA A 493 -36.13 -3.85 -4.30
C ALA A 493 -36.95 -5.07 -3.80
N VAL A 494 -36.44 -6.27 -4.08
CA VAL A 494 -36.98 -7.54 -3.56
C VAL A 494 -35.94 -8.11 -2.62
N GLU A 495 -36.18 -7.95 -1.32
CA GLU A 495 -35.24 -8.39 -0.30
C GLU A 495 -35.08 -9.92 -0.31
N GLY A 496 -33.86 -10.39 -0.03
CA GLY A 496 -33.48 -11.80 -0.01
C GLY A 496 -33.36 -12.47 -1.39
N ALA A 497 -33.77 -11.80 -2.48
CA ALA A 497 -33.68 -12.42 -3.82
C ALA A 497 -32.22 -12.61 -4.29
N GLU A 498 -31.29 -11.74 -3.86
CA GLU A 498 -29.86 -11.85 -4.14
C GLU A 498 -29.23 -13.06 -3.45
N ASP A 499 -29.77 -13.46 -2.29
CA ASP A 499 -29.25 -14.53 -1.44
C ASP A 499 -29.81 -15.92 -1.79
N ASP A 500 -30.65 -16.05 -2.84
CA ASP A 500 -31.27 -17.31 -3.30
C ASP A 500 -30.48 -17.94 -4.47
N PRO A 501 -29.53 -18.86 -4.23
CA PRO A 501 -28.80 -19.52 -5.31
C PRO A 501 -29.70 -20.47 -6.12
N GLU A 502 -30.72 -21.05 -5.50
CA GLU A 502 -31.69 -21.90 -6.20
C GLU A 502 -32.58 -21.08 -7.14
N GLY A 503 -32.85 -19.81 -6.82
CA GLY A 503 -33.50 -18.87 -7.73
C GLY A 503 -32.69 -18.64 -9.01
N GLY A 504 -31.37 -18.48 -8.88
CA GLY A 504 -30.49 -18.38 -10.03
C GLY A 504 -30.47 -19.62 -10.91
N LYS A 505 -30.45 -20.81 -10.30
CA LYS A 505 -30.55 -22.09 -11.02
C LYS A 505 -31.86 -22.22 -11.77
N ARG A 506 -33.01 -21.95 -11.11
CA ARG A 506 -34.33 -22.00 -11.73
C ARG A 506 -34.44 -21.08 -12.95
N ASP A 507 -33.94 -19.87 -12.86
CA ASP A 507 -33.96 -18.92 -13.99
C ASP A 507 -33.16 -19.42 -15.21
N ILE A 508 -32.06 -20.13 -14.99
CA ILE A 508 -31.26 -20.78 -16.04
C ILE A 508 -31.98 -22.04 -16.58
N GLU A 509 -32.63 -22.82 -15.72
CA GLU A 509 -33.41 -23.98 -16.11
C GLU A 509 -34.62 -23.61 -16.97
N ASP A 510 -35.37 -22.58 -16.57
CA ASP A 510 -36.54 -22.07 -17.30
C ASP A 510 -36.18 -21.57 -18.70
N LEU A 511 -34.98 -21.07 -18.90
CA LEU A 511 -34.45 -20.66 -20.21
C LEU A 511 -34.02 -21.83 -21.09
N GLN A 512 -33.98 -23.06 -20.57
CA GLN A 512 -33.53 -24.25 -21.28
C GLN A 512 -32.15 -24.05 -21.97
N ILE A 513 -31.21 -23.53 -21.18
CA ILE A 513 -29.83 -23.21 -21.64
C ILE A 513 -29.14 -24.48 -22.17
N ASN A 514 -28.34 -24.34 -23.24
CA ASN A 514 -27.58 -25.42 -23.87
C ASN A 514 -26.13 -24.95 -24.19
N GLU A 515 -25.33 -25.84 -24.78
CA GLU A 515 -23.91 -25.62 -25.09
C GLU A 515 -23.62 -24.49 -26.10
N ASN A 516 -24.60 -24.02 -26.85
CA ASN A 516 -24.43 -22.88 -27.75
C ASN A 516 -24.75 -21.54 -27.07
N ASP A 517 -25.32 -21.55 -25.90
CA ASP A 517 -25.65 -20.34 -25.15
C ASP A 517 -24.43 -19.79 -24.38
N SER A 518 -24.49 -18.50 -24.05
CA SER A 518 -23.50 -17.81 -23.21
C SER A 518 -24.19 -17.10 -22.06
N VAL A 519 -23.75 -17.34 -20.83
CA VAL A 519 -24.32 -16.73 -19.62
C VAL A 519 -23.31 -15.78 -19.00
N VAL A 520 -23.67 -14.51 -18.88
CA VAL A 520 -22.87 -13.44 -18.29
C VAL A 520 -23.41 -13.13 -16.91
N GLY A 521 -22.70 -13.54 -15.87
CA GLY A 521 -23.03 -13.27 -14.48
C GLY A 521 -22.51 -11.89 -14.05
N LEU A 522 -23.42 -11.05 -13.56
CA LEU A 522 -23.16 -9.65 -13.20
C LEU A 522 -23.33 -9.45 -11.69
N SER A 523 -22.21 -9.15 -10.99
CA SER A 523 -22.23 -8.85 -9.56
C SER A 523 -21.08 -7.89 -9.23
N ALA A 524 -21.37 -6.73 -8.64
CA ALA A 524 -20.32 -5.76 -8.31
C ALA A 524 -19.28 -6.33 -7.33
N SER A 525 -19.73 -6.97 -6.24
CA SER A 525 -18.87 -7.69 -5.29
C SER A 525 -18.32 -9.01 -5.84
N GLY A 526 -19.07 -9.62 -6.77
CA GLY A 526 -18.79 -10.94 -7.32
C GLY A 526 -19.18 -12.11 -6.41
N ASN A 527 -19.97 -11.85 -5.36
CA ASN A 527 -20.31 -12.86 -4.34
C ASN A 527 -21.82 -13.09 -4.19
N ALA A 528 -22.66 -12.54 -5.07
CA ALA A 528 -24.11 -12.71 -5.01
C ALA A 528 -24.51 -14.19 -5.21
N PRO A 529 -25.13 -14.86 -4.22
CA PRO A 529 -25.48 -16.29 -4.29
C PRO A 529 -26.37 -16.65 -5.48
N TYR A 530 -27.33 -15.80 -5.83
CA TYR A 530 -28.15 -15.95 -7.02
C TYR A 530 -27.32 -16.07 -8.32
N VAL A 531 -26.29 -15.22 -8.48
CA VAL A 531 -25.43 -15.24 -9.67
C VAL A 531 -24.53 -16.47 -9.67
N ILE A 532 -24.01 -16.85 -8.49
CA ILE A 532 -23.19 -18.06 -8.30
C ILE A 532 -23.99 -19.28 -8.74
N GLY A 533 -25.20 -19.49 -8.17
CA GLY A 533 -26.04 -20.63 -8.49
C GLY A 533 -26.40 -20.70 -9.98
N GLY A 534 -26.70 -19.56 -10.61
CA GLY A 534 -27.00 -19.52 -12.04
C GLY A 534 -25.82 -19.85 -12.94
N LEU A 535 -24.61 -19.34 -12.62
CA LEU A 535 -23.38 -19.65 -13.37
C LEU A 535 -22.99 -21.14 -13.22
N GLU A 536 -23.10 -21.70 -12.03
CA GLU A 536 -22.85 -23.12 -11.79
C GLU A 536 -23.78 -23.99 -12.65
N GLU A 537 -25.10 -23.69 -12.70
CA GLU A 537 -26.06 -24.42 -13.51
C GLU A 537 -25.79 -24.22 -15.01
N ALA A 538 -25.47 -23.03 -15.46
CA ALA A 538 -25.11 -22.75 -16.85
C ALA A 538 -23.89 -23.57 -17.29
N ARG A 539 -22.85 -23.62 -16.46
CA ARG A 539 -21.66 -24.43 -16.70
C ARG A 539 -21.96 -25.91 -16.74
N ARG A 540 -22.82 -26.41 -15.84
CA ARG A 540 -23.27 -27.80 -15.82
C ARG A 540 -23.98 -28.20 -17.12
N ARG A 541 -24.66 -27.26 -17.78
CA ARG A 541 -25.33 -27.44 -19.08
C ARG A 541 -24.43 -27.26 -20.29
N GLY A 542 -23.14 -26.94 -20.08
CA GLY A 542 -22.13 -26.74 -21.13
C GLY A 542 -22.14 -25.36 -21.78
N ALA A 543 -22.94 -24.43 -21.29
CA ALA A 543 -22.91 -23.04 -21.77
C ALA A 543 -21.58 -22.34 -21.42
N LEU A 544 -21.19 -21.36 -22.22
CA LEU A 544 -20.09 -20.47 -21.88
C LEU A 544 -20.47 -19.61 -20.68
N THR A 545 -19.62 -19.56 -19.69
CA THR A 545 -19.81 -18.73 -18.51
C THR A 545 -18.85 -17.57 -18.47
N ILE A 546 -19.36 -16.35 -18.26
CA ILE A 546 -18.60 -15.11 -18.19
C ILE A 546 -18.94 -14.42 -16.88
N ALA A 547 -17.93 -14.05 -16.10
CA ALA A 547 -18.08 -13.25 -14.88
C ALA A 547 -17.75 -11.79 -15.13
N VAL A 548 -18.60 -10.87 -14.66
CA VAL A 548 -18.31 -9.41 -14.64
C VAL A 548 -18.45 -8.92 -13.20
N ALA A 549 -17.32 -8.55 -12.57
CA ALA A 549 -17.30 -8.06 -11.20
C ALA A 549 -16.28 -6.93 -11.02
N CYS A 550 -16.45 -6.10 -9.97
CA CYS A 550 -15.52 -5.02 -9.63
C CYS A 550 -14.62 -5.39 -8.45
N ASN A 551 -14.23 -6.67 -8.36
CA ASN A 551 -13.44 -7.25 -7.29
C ASN A 551 -12.57 -8.37 -7.85
N GLN A 552 -11.26 -8.29 -7.69
CA GLN A 552 -10.30 -9.32 -8.16
C GLN A 552 -10.48 -10.68 -7.45
N LYS A 553 -11.05 -10.66 -6.23
CA LYS A 553 -11.31 -11.86 -5.43
C LYS A 553 -12.77 -12.35 -5.55
N ALA A 554 -13.46 -12.00 -6.63
CA ALA A 554 -14.85 -12.38 -6.88
C ALA A 554 -15.04 -13.89 -6.95
N ALA A 555 -15.97 -14.47 -6.17
CA ALA A 555 -16.25 -15.90 -6.21
C ALA A 555 -16.71 -16.39 -7.59
N ILE A 556 -17.50 -15.56 -8.31
CA ILE A 556 -17.97 -15.87 -9.66
C ILE A 556 -16.82 -16.00 -10.68
N ALA A 557 -15.66 -15.38 -10.43
CA ALA A 557 -14.49 -15.50 -11.31
C ALA A 557 -13.89 -16.91 -11.31
N GLY A 558 -13.96 -17.63 -10.18
CA GLY A 558 -13.52 -19.02 -10.08
C GLY A 558 -14.45 -20.04 -10.75
N ILE A 559 -15.69 -19.62 -11.04
CA ILE A 559 -16.70 -20.47 -11.69
C ILE A 559 -16.69 -20.26 -13.20
N ALA A 560 -16.47 -19.02 -13.66
CA ALA A 560 -16.60 -18.64 -15.05
C ALA A 560 -15.40 -19.10 -15.92
N ASP A 561 -15.67 -19.33 -17.20
CA ASP A 561 -14.64 -19.63 -18.23
C ASP A 561 -13.85 -18.36 -18.58
N ILE A 562 -14.51 -17.20 -18.54
CA ILE A 562 -13.87 -15.88 -18.78
C ILE A 562 -14.26 -14.94 -17.63
N ALA A 563 -13.28 -14.30 -17.02
CA ALA A 563 -13.49 -13.30 -15.95
C ALA A 563 -13.08 -11.91 -16.43
N ILE A 564 -13.99 -10.94 -16.29
CA ILE A 564 -13.79 -9.51 -16.59
C ILE A 564 -13.93 -8.75 -15.26
N LEU A 565 -12.81 -8.32 -14.70
CA LEU A 565 -12.73 -7.83 -13.32
C LEU A 565 -12.15 -6.39 -13.27
N PRO A 566 -12.85 -5.37 -13.78
CA PRO A 566 -12.43 -3.98 -13.61
C PRO A 566 -12.48 -3.58 -12.14
N GLU A 567 -11.44 -2.90 -11.67
CA GLU A 567 -11.32 -2.47 -10.28
C GLU A 567 -11.27 -0.94 -10.19
N PRO A 568 -12.45 -0.24 -10.20
CA PRO A 568 -12.51 1.22 -10.21
C PRO A 568 -12.16 1.87 -8.86
N GLY A 569 -11.78 1.08 -7.86
CA GLY A 569 -11.53 1.54 -6.49
C GLY A 569 -12.80 1.71 -5.65
N PRO A 570 -12.64 2.11 -4.36
CA PRO A 570 -13.75 2.29 -3.43
C PRO A 570 -14.77 3.31 -3.92
N GLU A 571 -16.05 3.07 -3.67
CA GLU A 571 -17.13 4.00 -4.01
C GLU A 571 -17.05 5.32 -3.23
N VAL A 572 -17.55 6.41 -3.78
CA VAL A 572 -17.62 7.71 -3.08
C VAL A 572 -18.51 7.63 -1.83
N ILE A 573 -19.56 6.80 -1.89
CA ILE A 573 -20.33 6.38 -0.71
C ILE A 573 -20.06 4.90 -0.54
N SER A 574 -19.41 4.53 0.55
CA SER A 574 -18.99 3.15 0.84
C SER A 574 -20.15 2.17 0.68
N GLY A 575 -19.92 1.06 0.00
CA GLY A 575 -20.95 0.04 -0.28
C GLY A 575 -21.96 0.40 -1.36
N SER A 576 -21.98 1.65 -1.89
CA SER A 576 -22.95 2.09 -2.89
C SER A 576 -22.55 1.72 -4.32
N THR A 577 -22.47 0.44 -4.61
CA THR A 577 -21.97 -0.13 -5.87
C THR A 577 -22.79 0.20 -7.13
N ARG A 578 -23.89 0.96 -6.99
CA ARG A 578 -24.62 1.52 -8.12
C ARG A 578 -23.88 2.64 -8.86
N MET A 579 -22.79 3.18 -8.29
CA MET A 579 -22.02 4.31 -8.83
C MET A 579 -20.86 3.81 -9.73
N LYS A 580 -19.60 3.85 -9.29
CA LYS A 580 -18.46 3.45 -10.13
C LYS A 580 -18.54 2.00 -10.63
N SER A 581 -18.90 1.08 -9.76
CA SER A 581 -19.06 -0.33 -10.13
C SER A 581 -20.17 -0.52 -11.17
N GLY A 582 -21.32 0.14 -10.99
CA GLY A 582 -22.40 0.14 -11.98
C GLY A 582 -21.94 0.74 -13.31
N THR A 583 -21.22 1.86 -13.30
CA THR A 583 -20.66 2.49 -14.51
C THR A 583 -19.67 1.56 -15.21
N ALA A 584 -18.77 0.90 -14.47
CA ALA A 584 -17.82 -0.07 -15.02
C ALA A 584 -18.55 -1.24 -15.72
N GLN A 585 -19.55 -1.82 -15.06
CA GLN A 585 -20.36 -2.88 -15.65
C GLN A 585 -21.06 -2.41 -16.93
N LYS A 586 -21.65 -1.20 -16.94
CA LYS A 586 -22.29 -0.66 -18.15
C LYS A 586 -21.31 -0.49 -19.30
N LEU A 587 -20.09 -0.04 -19.04
CA LEU A 587 -19.05 0.05 -20.09
C LEU A 587 -18.69 -1.33 -20.65
N VAL A 588 -18.55 -2.35 -19.80
CA VAL A 588 -18.29 -3.74 -20.23
C VAL A 588 -19.44 -4.28 -21.07
N LEU A 589 -20.71 -4.13 -20.61
CA LEU A 589 -21.88 -4.60 -21.33
C LEU A 589 -22.01 -3.94 -22.70
N ASN A 590 -21.80 -2.62 -22.79
CA ASN A 590 -21.79 -1.89 -24.06
C ASN A 590 -20.77 -2.45 -25.06
N MET A 591 -19.54 -2.75 -24.59
CA MET A 591 -18.49 -3.31 -25.43
C MET A 591 -18.86 -4.73 -25.88
N LEU A 592 -19.36 -5.55 -24.96
CA LEU A 592 -19.69 -6.95 -25.20
C LEU A 592 -20.84 -7.08 -26.21
N SER A 593 -22.00 -6.46 -25.95
CA SER A 593 -23.17 -6.55 -26.81
C SER A 593 -22.91 -5.91 -28.18
N THR A 594 -22.38 -4.69 -28.20
CA THR A 594 -22.07 -4.01 -29.46
C THR A 594 -21.00 -4.77 -30.26
N GLY A 595 -19.94 -5.25 -29.60
CA GLY A 595 -18.89 -6.05 -30.24
C GLY A 595 -19.44 -7.32 -30.90
N VAL A 596 -20.28 -8.07 -30.17
CA VAL A 596 -20.96 -9.26 -30.70
C VAL A 596 -21.82 -8.91 -31.91
N MET A 597 -22.62 -7.85 -31.87
CA MET A 597 -23.49 -7.44 -32.99
C MET A 597 -22.65 -6.98 -34.21
N ILE A 598 -21.54 -6.31 -34.03
CA ILE A 598 -20.59 -5.97 -35.11
C ILE A 598 -20.03 -7.25 -35.74
N MET A 599 -19.63 -8.21 -34.90
CA MET A 599 -19.14 -9.53 -35.32
C MET A 599 -20.23 -10.39 -36.00
N GLN A 600 -21.52 -10.07 -35.83
CA GLN A 600 -22.65 -10.68 -36.54
C GLN A 600 -23.05 -9.88 -37.80
N GLY A 601 -22.22 -8.94 -38.24
CA GLY A 601 -22.46 -8.17 -39.47
C GLY A 601 -23.65 -7.22 -39.42
N LYS A 602 -24.03 -6.74 -38.21
CA LYS A 602 -25.16 -5.83 -38.00
C LYS A 602 -24.84 -4.36 -38.31
N THR A 603 -23.61 -4.07 -38.72
CA THR A 603 -23.15 -2.72 -39.04
C THR A 603 -22.47 -2.67 -40.42
N TYR A 604 -22.43 -1.47 -41.04
CA TYR A 604 -21.63 -1.14 -42.20
C TYR A 604 -20.77 0.09 -41.89
N GLY A 605 -19.44 -0.11 -41.72
CA GLY A 605 -18.62 0.89 -41.07
C GLY A 605 -19.12 1.14 -39.64
N ASN A 606 -19.38 2.37 -39.28
CA ASN A 606 -20.00 2.78 -38.03
C ASN A 606 -21.52 3.05 -38.15
N LEU A 607 -22.14 2.66 -39.27
CA LEU A 607 -23.55 2.85 -39.52
C LEU A 607 -24.38 1.63 -39.04
N MET A 608 -25.43 1.89 -38.31
CA MET A 608 -26.41 0.90 -37.84
C MET A 608 -27.41 0.61 -38.96
N ILE A 609 -27.21 -0.51 -39.66
CA ILE A 609 -27.93 -0.83 -40.92
C ILE A 609 -29.04 -1.89 -40.75
N ASP A 610 -29.23 -2.44 -39.56
CA ASP A 610 -30.21 -3.52 -39.28
C ASP A 610 -31.33 -3.06 -38.32
N LEU A 611 -31.55 -1.76 -38.19
CA LEU A 611 -32.56 -1.23 -37.27
C LEU A 611 -33.99 -1.52 -37.76
N GLU A 612 -34.89 -1.86 -36.82
CA GLU A 612 -36.31 -1.93 -37.10
C GLU A 612 -36.99 -0.56 -36.98
N ALA A 613 -37.78 -0.18 -37.99
CA ALA A 613 -38.45 1.11 -38.04
C ALA A 613 -39.84 1.03 -37.38
N SER A 614 -39.91 1.08 -36.06
CA SER A 614 -41.15 1.02 -35.28
C SER A 614 -41.86 2.37 -35.16
N ASN A 615 -41.22 3.47 -35.57
CA ASN A 615 -41.83 4.82 -35.52
C ASN A 615 -41.30 5.74 -36.63
N LYS A 616 -41.98 6.91 -36.82
CA LYS A 616 -41.64 7.89 -37.87
C LYS A 616 -40.18 8.35 -37.81
N LYS A 617 -39.58 8.51 -36.63
CA LYS A 617 -38.18 8.92 -36.45
C LYS A 617 -37.21 7.85 -37.00
N LEU A 618 -37.50 6.59 -36.76
CA LEU A 618 -36.68 5.48 -37.25
C LEU A 618 -36.81 5.25 -38.76
N VAL A 619 -37.99 5.50 -39.35
CA VAL A 619 -38.16 5.52 -40.81
C VAL A 619 -37.28 6.61 -41.45
N ALA A 620 -37.33 7.85 -40.96
CA ALA A 620 -36.45 8.90 -41.43
C ALA A 620 -34.96 8.60 -41.23
N ARG A 621 -34.61 7.87 -40.15
CA ARG A 621 -33.25 7.43 -39.88
C ARG A 621 -32.79 6.38 -40.89
N LYS A 622 -33.59 5.39 -41.24
CA LYS A 622 -33.29 4.39 -42.27
C LYS A 622 -32.91 5.07 -43.61
N ARG A 623 -33.74 6.05 -44.02
CA ARG A 623 -33.48 6.79 -45.27
C ARG A 623 -32.14 7.52 -45.24
N ARG A 624 -31.84 8.27 -44.19
CA ARG A 624 -30.57 8.98 -44.04
C ARG A 624 -29.36 8.02 -43.98
N LEU A 625 -29.49 6.90 -43.30
CA LEU A 625 -28.42 5.90 -43.21
C LEU A 625 -28.14 5.26 -44.58
N THR A 626 -29.20 4.96 -45.35
CA THR A 626 -29.06 4.44 -46.74
C THR A 626 -28.44 5.48 -47.65
N ALA A 627 -28.90 6.75 -47.58
CA ALA A 627 -28.29 7.84 -48.34
C ALA A 627 -26.79 8.01 -48.03
N SER A 628 -26.45 8.02 -46.73
CA SER A 628 -25.04 8.10 -46.27
C SER A 628 -24.21 6.89 -46.68
N ALA A 629 -24.74 5.67 -46.60
CA ALA A 629 -24.04 4.44 -46.95
C ALA A 629 -23.77 4.30 -48.45
N CYS A 630 -24.68 4.82 -49.27
CA CYS A 630 -24.59 4.73 -50.76
C CYS A 630 -24.02 6.00 -51.39
N GLY A 631 -23.91 7.13 -50.66
CA GLY A 631 -23.45 8.41 -51.23
C GLY A 631 -24.48 9.06 -52.16
N ILE A 632 -25.80 8.87 -51.94
CA ILE A 632 -26.90 9.34 -52.77
C ILE A 632 -27.83 10.30 -51.98
N SER A 633 -28.76 10.97 -52.71
CA SER A 633 -29.76 11.82 -52.05
C SER A 633 -30.75 11.01 -51.18
N GLU A 634 -31.45 11.69 -50.27
CA GLU A 634 -32.48 11.03 -49.44
C GLU A 634 -33.68 10.55 -50.28
N GLU A 635 -34.01 11.21 -51.35
CA GLU A 635 -35.06 10.84 -52.31
C GLU A 635 -34.69 9.51 -53.04
N GLU A 636 -33.47 9.42 -53.56
CA GLU A 636 -32.96 8.22 -54.21
C GLU A 636 -32.83 7.05 -53.21
N ALA A 637 -32.41 7.35 -51.97
CA ALA A 637 -32.36 6.36 -50.91
C ALA A 637 -33.73 5.83 -50.52
N GLN A 638 -34.77 6.66 -50.51
CA GLN A 638 -36.13 6.21 -50.30
C GLN A 638 -36.63 5.29 -51.41
N ALA A 639 -36.42 5.68 -52.68
CA ALA A 639 -36.80 4.84 -53.80
C ALA A 639 -36.06 3.47 -53.78
N LEU A 640 -34.81 3.47 -53.40
CA LEU A 640 -34.01 2.26 -53.27
C LEU A 640 -34.48 1.35 -52.12
N LEU A 641 -34.83 1.94 -50.96
CA LEU A 641 -35.42 1.24 -49.82
C LEU A 641 -36.78 0.64 -50.17
N ASP A 642 -37.65 1.37 -50.91
CA ASP A 642 -38.96 0.88 -51.36
C ASP A 642 -38.81 -0.36 -52.26
N ARG A 643 -37.82 -0.38 -53.17
CA ARG A 643 -37.47 -1.56 -53.98
C ARG A 643 -36.97 -2.74 -53.13
N CYS A 644 -36.28 -2.46 -52.04
CA CYS A 644 -35.69 -3.46 -51.16
C CYS A 644 -36.55 -3.80 -49.94
N SER A 645 -37.88 -3.50 -49.95
CA SER A 645 -38.79 -3.75 -48.83
C SER A 645 -38.32 -3.16 -47.51
N GLY A 646 -37.65 -2.01 -47.56
CA GLY A 646 -37.10 -1.30 -46.41
C GLY A 646 -35.83 -1.93 -45.78
N ASN A 647 -35.19 -2.88 -46.45
CA ASN A 647 -33.96 -3.51 -45.98
C ASN A 647 -32.72 -2.72 -46.44
N ILE A 648 -32.00 -2.10 -45.49
CA ILE A 648 -30.83 -1.26 -45.77
C ILE A 648 -29.68 -2.07 -46.33
N LYS A 649 -29.41 -3.27 -45.84
CA LYS A 649 -28.33 -4.14 -46.36
C LYS A 649 -28.56 -4.50 -47.81
N CYS A 650 -29.78 -4.91 -48.15
CA CYS A 650 -30.20 -5.18 -49.50
C CYS A 650 -30.02 -3.93 -50.38
N ALA A 651 -30.49 -2.77 -49.94
CA ALA A 651 -30.34 -1.52 -50.66
C ALA A 651 -28.86 -1.17 -50.97
N ILE A 652 -27.96 -1.33 -50.01
CA ILE A 652 -26.53 -1.09 -50.20
C ILE A 652 -25.96 -2.05 -51.27
N VAL A 653 -26.28 -3.34 -51.22
CA VAL A 653 -25.77 -4.34 -52.20
C VAL A 653 -26.35 -4.08 -53.58
N VAL A 654 -27.66 -3.78 -53.69
CA VAL A 654 -28.30 -3.39 -54.96
C VAL A 654 -27.59 -2.19 -55.58
N HIS A 655 -27.32 -1.15 -54.77
CA HIS A 655 -26.65 0.06 -55.24
C HIS A 655 -25.25 -0.20 -55.80
N TYR A 656 -24.40 -0.88 -55.03
CA TYR A 656 -22.99 -1.05 -55.38
C TYR A 656 -22.72 -2.17 -56.38
N ARG A 657 -23.53 -3.25 -56.37
CA ARG A 657 -23.39 -4.39 -57.28
C ARG A 657 -24.23 -4.25 -58.55
N ASN A 658 -25.17 -3.28 -58.57
CA ASN A 658 -26.13 -3.06 -59.65
C ASN A 658 -26.92 -4.34 -60.01
N VAL A 659 -27.44 -5.01 -59.03
CA VAL A 659 -28.20 -6.27 -59.11
C VAL A 659 -29.64 -6.05 -58.65
N GLU A 660 -30.53 -7.00 -58.97
CA GLU A 660 -31.91 -6.96 -58.48
C GLU A 660 -31.98 -7.35 -56.99
N PRO A 661 -33.01 -6.86 -56.21
CA PRO A 661 -33.13 -7.10 -54.79
C PRO A 661 -33.09 -8.57 -54.37
N LEU A 662 -33.65 -9.47 -55.18
CA LEU A 662 -33.64 -10.93 -54.90
C LEU A 662 -32.21 -11.49 -54.99
N GLU A 663 -31.45 -11.07 -55.98
CA GLU A 663 -30.04 -11.44 -56.16
C GLU A 663 -29.18 -10.86 -55.02
N ALA A 664 -29.41 -9.59 -54.64
CA ALA A 664 -28.73 -8.95 -53.52
C ALA A 664 -28.94 -9.70 -52.20
N MET A 665 -30.15 -10.21 -51.97
CA MET A 665 -30.44 -11.03 -50.79
C MET A 665 -29.71 -12.38 -50.85
N GLY A 666 -29.59 -13.02 -52.03
CA GLY A 666 -28.76 -14.21 -52.23
C GLY A 666 -27.30 -13.97 -51.84
N ILE A 667 -26.70 -12.90 -52.37
CA ILE A 667 -25.31 -12.50 -52.09
C ILE A 667 -25.12 -12.22 -50.60
N LEU A 668 -26.09 -11.54 -49.95
CA LEU A 668 -26.04 -11.28 -48.52
C LEU A 668 -26.10 -12.56 -47.67
N ASN A 669 -26.92 -13.53 -48.07
CA ASN A 669 -27.01 -14.83 -47.39
C ASN A 669 -25.70 -15.61 -47.47
N GLU A 670 -25.08 -15.68 -48.65
CA GLU A 670 -23.77 -16.27 -48.85
C GLU A 670 -22.68 -15.57 -48.03
N ALA A 671 -22.77 -14.24 -47.95
CA ALA A 671 -21.90 -13.42 -47.10
C ALA A 671 -22.27 -13.45 -45.59
N LYS A 672 -23.22 -14.30 -45.17
CA LYS A 672 -23.70 -14.40 -43.77
C LYS A 672 -24.15 -13.04 -43.19
N GLY A 673 -24.79 -12.20 -44.03
CA GLY A 673 -25.27 -10.89 -43.63
C GLY A 673 -24.24 -9.77 -43.55
N TYR A 674 -22.98 -10.03 -43.88
CA TYR A 674 -21.92 -9.03 -43.88
C TYR A 674 -21.88 -8.25 -45.18
N VAL A 675 -22.34 -6.99 -45.14
CA VAL A 675 -22.38 -6.14 -46.34
C VAL A 675 -21.02 -5.99 -47.00
N LYS A 676 -19.93 -5.78 -46.23
CA LYS A 676 -18.58 -5.65 -46.83
C LYS A 676 -18.15 -6.89 -47.59
N ARG A 677 -18.46 -8.12 -47.06
CA ARG A 677 -18.19 -9.39 -47.76
C ARG A 677 -19.09 -9.57 -49.00
N ALA A 678 -20.33 -9.09 -48.92
CA ALA A 678 -21.26 -9.10 -50.03
C ALA A 678 -20.82 -8.16 -51.17
N LEU A 679 -20.04 -7.12 -50.88
CA LEU A 679 -19.50 -6.16 -51.84
C LEU A 679 -18.14 -6.56 -52.41
N SER A 680 -17.35 -7.37 -51.71
CA SER A 680 -16.11 -7.96 -52.25
C SER A 680 -16.43 -9.09 -53.22
#